data_f19d287445d8f5ba6c83af7be29d71ed
#
_entry.id   f19d287445d8f5ba6c83af7be29d71ed
#
_cell.length_a   1.000
_cell.length_b   1.000
_cell.length_c   1.000
_cell.angle_alpha   90.00
_cell.angle_beta   90.00
_cell.angle_gamma   90.00
#
_symmetry.space_group_name_H-M   'P 1'
#
loop_
_entity.id
_entity.type
_entity.pdbx_description
1 polymer ?
#
loop_
_entity_poly.entity_id
_entity_poly.type
_entity_poly.pdbx_seq_one_letter_code
_entity_poly.pdbx_strand_id
1 'polypeptide(L)'
;MLKKYSWWRPLTILFVISCGVILILGKTFAQSPGISHPLDPLTENEIKMAVTVVKKDKSLTEFARFPNISLQEPDKQTVLNFKKGDAIPRQAFLVILEPRLNKTYEAIVDTKAIKIISWQEVSTGQPPLLDEEYEILDQVAKADIRWQEAMKKRGITDFENVIIDGWATGMMSEKEQASGKRLIRGITYYKGKDRNNYYGAPIEGLSVTVDLNNRQVFEVRDTGIVPFSKANFDYDEKNLSPLQKALKPLRIQQPQGTTFQIKGNEVSWQNWKFRYLMHPREGLVLYLVTYNDKGKDRIILYRAGLSEMLVPYSDTSREWAVRSAFDVGEYRFGWLSTPLDKGNDVPENTVLLNALFADDNGEPYLGENLIGIYEKDAGILWRHYDFNTETFEGRRARQLVVNTVAAIGNYDYGINWIFHEDGTLEQRSDLTGIMLAKATPDLTNAHNHGDQFGTLVAANVEAINHQHFLNFRLDFDVDGVKNSVTEMKVSTLSPEKNPFGNAFTMSQRQLQKESEAIRDVNLAESRAWMVMNKNQKNSLGMPTSYMLMPSANSIYYPNFQADSRQRGEFATHHFWATRYKANELYAAGDYPNQGKKGRGLPQYTADNESLDNEDLVVWYTYGVTHIPRPEEWPIMTVHPAGFKIMSWGFFDQNPVLNVPKNNLEDSLN
;
A
#
# COMPACT_ATOMS: atom_id res chain seq x y z
N MET A 1 16.36 -6.87 6.68
CA MET A 1 15.19 -7.10 5.85
C MET A 1 15.55 -7.95 4.64
N LEU A 2 14.82 -8.99 4.42
CA LEU A 2 14.75 -9.79 3.19
C LEU A 2 15.94 -10.65 2.80
N LYS A 3 16.09 -11.80 3.46
CA LYS A 3 16.43 -13.01 2.72
C LYS A 3 15.15 -13.51 2.05
N LYS A 4 14.75 -12.93 0.94
CA LYS A 4 13.78 -13.55 0.04
C LYS A 4 14.47 -14.76 -0.60
N TYR A 5 14.37 -15.92 0.07
CA TYR A 5 14.58 -17.26 -0.45
C TYR A 5 15.83 -17.50 -1.30
N SER A 6 17.00 -17.66 -0.68
CA SER A 6 18.09 -18.43 -1.28
C SER A 6 17.97 -19.90 -0.87
N TRP A 7 17.21 -20.67 -1.61
CA TRP A 7 17.23 -22.13 -1.57
C TRP A 7 18.28 -22.66 -2.56
N TRP A 8 19.56 -22.39 -2.29
CA TRP A 8 20.64 -23.09 -2.97
C TRP A 8 21.61 -23.61 -1.92
N ARG A 9 21.42 -24.87 -1.50
CA ARG A 9 22.49 -25.65 -0.88
C ARG A 9 23.18 -26.43 -1.98
N PRO A 10 24.54 -26.48 -2.05
CA PRO A 10 25.23 -27.36 -2.96
C PRO A 10 25.07 -28.82 -2.49
N LEU A 11 24.39 -29.63 -3.26
CA LEU A 11 24.39 -31.10 -3.12
C LEU A 11 25.65 -31.64 -3.75
N THR A 12 26.51 -32.26 -2.92
CA THR A 12 27.61 -33.11 -3.37
C THR A 12 26.99 -34.33 -4.04
N ILE A 13 27.21 -34.48 -5.33
CA ILE A 13 26.70 -35.60 -6.13
C ILE A 13 27.64 -36.77 -5.98
N LEU A 14 27.18 -37.82 -5.34
CA LEU A 14 27.75 -39.19 -5.50
C LEU A 14 27.04 -39.86 -6.68
N PHE A 15 27.79 -40.16 -7.72
CA PHE A 15 27.32 -40.96 -8.86
C PHE A 15 27.03 -42.38 -8.45
N VAL A 16 25.78 -42.83 -8.52
CA VAL A 16 25.38 -44.21 -8.67
C VAL A 16 24.54 -44.36 -9.92
N ILE A 17 25.07 -45.06 -10.92
CA ILE A 17 24.37 -45.35 -12.16
C ILE A 17 23.37 -46.49 -11.89
N SER A 18 22.05 -46.21 -11.97
CA SER A 18 21.06 -47.25 -12.21
C SER A 18 20.06 -46.71 -13.24
N CYS A 19 19.90 -47.48 -14.34
CA CYS A 19 18.91 -47.21 -15.38
C CYS A 19 17.51 -47.27 -14.80
N GLY A 20 16.83 -46.12 -14.73
CA GLY A 20 15.41 -46.02 -14.42
C GLY A 20 14.80 -44.94 -15.30
N VAL A 21 13.72 -45.27 -15.97
CA VAL A 21 12.96 -44.41 -16.84
C VAL A 21 12.58 -43.11 -16.11
N ILE A 22 13.13 -41.98 -16.54
CA ILE A 22 12.79 -40.66 -16.02
C ILE A 22 11.46 -40.27 -16.67
N LEU A 23 10.36 -40.38 -15.90
CA LEU A 23 9.14 -39.67 -16.18
C LEU A 23 9.43 -38.17 -15.84
N ILE A 24 9.71 -37.39 -16.87
CA ILE A 24 9.72 -35.92 -16.75
C ILE A 24 8.27 -35.50 -16.54
N LEU A 25 7.87 -35.36 -15.28
CA LEU A 25 6.70 -34.55 -14.93
C LEU A 25 7.06 -33.10 -15.26
N GLY A 26 6.81 -32.71 -16.50
CA GLY A 26 6.81 -31.33 -16.91
C GLY A 26 5.81 -30.60 -16.04
N LYS A 27 6.29 -29.67 -15.16
CA LYS A 27 5.42 -28.62 -14.65
C LYS A 27 4.88 -27.91 -15.87
N THR A 28 3.63 -28.17 -16.20
CA THR A 28 2.86 -27.37 -17.15
C THR A 28 2.79 -25.98 -16.53
N PHE A 29 3.69 -25.09 -16.95
CA PHE A 29 3.46 -23.66 -16.79
C PHE A 29 2.11 -23.38 -17.43
N ALA A 30 1.14 -22.94 -16.63
CA ALA A 30 -0.09 -22.42 -17.19
C ALA A 30 0.34 -21.31 -18.14
N GLN A 31 0.04 -21.46 -19.43
CA GLN A 31 0.30 -20.43 -20.42
C GLN A 31 -0.30 -19.13 -19.88
N SER A 32 0.52 -18.08 -19.77
CA SER A 32 0.02 -16.75 -19.47
C SER A 32 -1.14 -16.47 -20.41
N PRO A 33 -2.34 -16.11 -19.91
CA PRO A 33 -3.45 -15.80 -20.80
C PRO A 33 -2.98 -14.75 -21.80
N GLY A 34 -3.26 -14.97 -23.09
CA GLY A 34 -2.85 -14.05 -24.15
C GLY A 34 -3.37 -12.64 -23.84
N ILE A 35 -2.61 -11.61 -24.18
CA ILE A 35 -2.99 -10.20 -23.98
C ILE A 35 -4.35 -9.98 -24.65
N SER A 36 -5.34 -9.59 -23.87
CA SER A 36 -6.73 -9.42 -24.28
C SER A 36 -7.26 -7.99 -24.07
N HIS A 37 -6.54 -7.19 -23.27
CA HIS A 37 -6.94 -5.84 -22.90
C HIS A 37 -5.71 -4.92 -22.74
N PRO A 38 -5.82 -3.61 -23.06
CA PRO A 38 -4.70 -2.66 -22.93
C PRO A 38 -4.08 -2.58 -21.53
N LEU A 39 -4.87 -2.81 -20.49
CA LEU A 39 -4.44 -2.80 -19.07
C LEU A 39 -4.00 -4.17 -18.55
N ASP A 40 -3.86 -5.19 -19.40
CA ASP A 40 -3.25 -6.45 -18.95
C ASP A 40 -1.78 -6.22 -18.55
N PRO A 41 -1.26 -6.86 -17.48
CA PRO A 41 0.12 -6.70 -17.06
C PRO A 41 1.11 -7.04 -18.19
N LEU A 42 2.34 -6.58 -18.06
CA LEU A 42 3.42 -6.99 -18.96
C LEU A 42 3.64 -8.50 -18.87
N THR A 43 3.91 -9.12 -20.00
CA THR A 43 4.33 -10.53 -20.07
C THR A 43 5.84 -10.65 -19.81
N GLU A 44 6.31 -11.85 -19.47
CA GLU A 44 7.75 -12.14 -19.34
C GLU A 44 8.55 -11.71 -20.58
N ASN A 45 8.00 -11.97 -21.77
CA ASN A 45 8.66 -11.61 -23.02
C ASN A 45 8.74 -10.09 -23.20
N GLU A 46 7.69 -9.35 -22.84
CA GLU A 46 7.69 -7.88 -22.90
C GLU A 46 8.71 -7.27 -21.94
N ILE A 47 8.82 -7.81 -20.71
CA ILE A 47 9.83 -7.39 -19.73
C ILE A 47 11.24 -7.63 -20.30
N LYS A 48 11.56 -8.87 -20.70
CA LYS A 48 12.88 -9.22 -21.27
C LYS A 48 13.26 -8.37 -22.48
N MET A 49 12.29 -8.14 -23.34
CA MET A 49 12.47 -7.35 -24.57
C MET A 49 12.77 -5.88 -24.23
N ALA A 50 12.00 -5.28 -23.32
CA ALA A 50 12.19 -3.90 -22.91
C ALA A 50 13.58 -3.69 -22.29
N VAL A 51 14.01 -4.58 -21.39
CA VAL A 51 15.34 -4.56 -20.77
C VAL A 51 16.45 -4.72 -21.81
N THR A 52 16.31 -5.66 -22.74
CA THR A 52 17.30 -5.92 -23.79
C THR A 52 17.50 -4.69 -24.69
N VAL A 53 16.42 -4.06 -25.11
CA VAL A 53 16.46 -2.85 -25.96
C VAL A 53 17.19 -1.72 -25.24
N VAL A 54 16.81 -1.45 -23.99
CA VAL A 54 17.39 -0.36 -23.21
C VAL A 54 18.89 -0.61 -22.93
N LYS A 55 19.27 -1.81 -22.50
CA LYS A 55 20.68 -2.18 -22.26
C LYS A 55 21.53 -1.98 -23.52
N LYS A 56 21.02 -2.40 -24.67
CA LYS A 56 21.74 -2.30 -25.95
C LYS A 56 21.83 -0.86 -26.44
N ASP A 57 20.71 -0.17 -26.57
CA ASP A 57 20.64 1.13 -27.26
C ASP A 57 21.24 2.28 -26.44
N LYS A 58 21.25 2.13 -25.09
CA LYS A 58 21.84 3.13 -24.16
C LYS A 58 23.20 2.73 -23.64
N SER A 59 23.76 1.60 -24.10
CA SER A 59 25.07 1.09 -23.67
C SER A 59 25.22 1.08 -22.14
N LEU A 60 24.18 0.61 -21.46
CA LEU A 60 24.19 0.51 -20.00
C LEU A 60 25.28 -0.45 -19.52
N THR A 61 25.84 -0.17 -18.34
CA THR A 61 26.85 -1.04 -17.75
C THR A 61 26.19 -2.32 -17.19
N GLU A 62 27.00 -3.31 -16.85
CA GLU A 62 26.56 -4.52 -16.16
C GLU A 62 26.00 -4.25 -14.75
N PHE A 63 26.28 -3.05 -14.21
CA PHE A 63 25.82 -2.60 -12.90
C PHE A 63 24.46 -1.90 -12.94
N ALA A 64 23.90 -1.67 -14.13
CA ALA A 64 22.56 -1.08 -14.26
C ALA A 64 21.51 -1.93 -13.55
N ARG A 65 20.61 -1.27 -12.80
CA ARG A 65 19.51 -1.88 -12.06
C ARG A 65 18.17 -1.28 -12.49
N PHE A 66 17.11 -2.02 -12.24
CA PHE A 66 15.75 -1.68 -12.67
C PHE A 66 14.81 -1.58 -11.46
N PRO A 67 14.84 -0.47 -10.72
CA PRO A 67 13.96 -0.27 -9.55
C PRO A 67 12.47 -0.41 -9.84
N ASN A 68 12.06 -0.16 -11.08
CA ASN A 68 10.68 -0.37 -11.54
C ASN A 68 10.65 -0.76 -13.01
N ILE A 69 9.91 -1.81 -13.32
CA ILE A 69 9.43 -2.12 -14.67
C ILE A 69 7.95 -2.41 -14.55
N SER A 70 7.12 -1.63 -15.22
CA SER A 70 5.67 -1.75 -15.18
C SER A 70 5.05 -1.49 -16.55
N LEU A 71 3.78 -1.81 -16.69
CA LEU A 71 3.01 -1.40 -17.87
C LEU A 71 2.98 0.14 -17.90
N GLN A 72 3.39 0.73 -19.02
CA GLN A 72 3.01 2.11 -19.31
C GLN A 72 1.53 2.11 -19.67
N GLU A 73 0.70 2.63 -18.77
CA GLU A 73 -0.75 2.67 -19.01
C GLU A 73 -1.02 3.46 -20.31
N PRO A 74 -1.84 2.92 -21.23
CA PRO A 74 -2.26 3.67 -22.39
C PRO A 74 -3.11 4.88 -22.02
N ASP A 75 -3.23 5.82 -22.95
CA ASP A 75 -4.14 6.95 -22.80
C ASP A 75 -5.53 6.51 -22.36
N LYS A 76 -6.12 7.21 -21.38
CA LYS A 76 -7.42 6.88 -20.76
C LYS A 76 -8.54 6.72 -21.79
N GLN A 77 -8.59 7.58 -22.80
CA GLN A 77 -9.62 7.48 -23.85
C GLN A 77 -9.43 6.25 -24.73
N THR A 78 -8.19 5.85 -24.99
CA THR A 78 -7.86 4.60 -25.69
C THR A 78 -8.38 3.40 -24.91
N VAL A 79 -8.23 3.40 -23.58
CA VAL A 79 -8.73 2.32 -22.72
C VAL A 79 -10.26 2.31 -22.65
N LEU A 80 -10.90 3.47 -22.45
CA LEU A 80 -12.35 3.58 -22.34
C LEU A 80 -13.08 3.24 -23.65
N ASN A 81 -12.46 3.50 -24.81
CA ASN A 81 -13.04 3.21 -26.12
C ASN A 81 -12.67 1.82 -26.64
N PHE A 82 -11.79 1.08 -25.95
CA PHE A 82 -11.30 -0.22 -26.40
C PHE A 82 -12.43 -1.23 -26.57
N LYS A 83 -12.42 -1.93 -27.71
CA LYS A 83 -13.32 -3.05 -28.04
C LYS A 83 -12.51 -4.30 -28.31
N LYS A 84 -13.07 -5.44 -27.97
CA LYS A 84 -12.44 -6.74 -28.27
C LYS A 84 -12.18 -6.88 -29.79
N GLY A 85 -10.88 -7.05 -30.11
CA GLY A 85 -10.40 -7.12 -31.48
C GLY A 85 -9.64 -5.88 -31.97
N ASP A 86 -9.71 -4.79 -31.23
CA ASP A 86 -8.90 -3.60 -31.52
C ASP A 86 -7.41 -3.88 -31.29
N ALA A 87 -6.56 -3.08 -31.93
CA ALA A 87 -5.13 -3.13 -31.71
C ALA A 87 -4.81 -2.68 -30.27
N ILE A 88 -4.07 -3.50 -29.54
CA ILE A 88 -3.68 -3.21 -28.16
C ILE A 88 -2.31 -2.56 -28.17
N PRO A 89 -2.16 -1.27 -27.78
CA PRO A 89 -0.84 -0.66 -27.58
C PRO A 89 -0.14 -1.32 -26.37
N ARG A 90 1.14 -1.62 -26.52
CA ARG A 90 1.92 -2.27 -25.46
C ARG A 90 3.24 -1.52 -25.26
N GLN A 91 3.35 -0.87 -24.13
CA GLN A 91 4.54 -0.12 -23.75
C GLN A 91 4.95 -0.49 -22.33
N ALA A 92 6.25 -0.57 -22.10
CA ALA A 92 6.82 -0.75 -20.77
C ALA A 92 7.43 0.58 -20.29
N PHE A 93 7.14 0.93 -19.04
CA PHE A 93 7.81 2.00 -18.32
C PHE A 93 8.90 1.40 -17.45
N LEU A 94 10.11 1.94 -17.56
CA LEU A 94 11.29 1.48 -16.82
C LEU A 94 11.92 2.65 -16.07
N VAL A 95 12.24 2.42 -14.81
CA VAL A 95 13.20 3.24 -14.05
C VAL A 95 14.52 2.49 -14.04
N ILE A 96 15.59 3.16 -14.43
CA ILE A 96 16.92 2.57 -14.56
C ILE A 96 17.89 3.34 -13.66
N LEU A 97 18.50 2.65 -12.71
CA LEU A 97 19.60 3.15 -11.89
C LEU A 97 20.93 2.70 -12.48
N GLU A 98 21.81 3.66 -12.76
CA GLU A 98 23.20 3.41 -13.18
C GLU A 98 24.14 3.82 -12.03
N PRO A 99 24.48 2.88 -11.11
CA PRO A 99 25.17 3.22 -9.85
C PRO A 99 26.56 3.85 -10.07
N ARG A 100 27.31 3.41 -11.08
CA ARG A 100 28.65 3.94 -11.36
C ARG A 100 28.64 5.38 -11.83
N LEU A 101 27.56 5.83 -12.44
CA LEU A 101 27.36 7.20 -12.87
C LEU A 101 26.61 8.04 -11.84
N ASN A 102 26.07 7.39 -10.81
CA ASN A 102 25.11 7.99 -9.86
C ASN A 102 23.95 8.68 -10.59
N LYS A 103 23.37 8.01 -11.58
CA LYS A 103 22.31 8.53 -12.43
C LYS A 103 21.11 7.60 -12.44
N THR A 104 19.95 8.20 -12.51
CA THR A 104 18.68 7.52 -12.71
C THR A 104 18.07 8.00 -14.03
N TYR A 105 17.50 7.07 -14.78
CA TYR A 105 16.81 7.35 -16.03
C TYR A 105 15.42 6.77 -16.01
N GLU A 106 14.51 7.40 -16.73
CA GLU A 106 13.20 6.86 -17.11
C GLU A 106 13.18 6.53 -18.58
N ALA A 107 12.60 5.40 -18.92
CA ALA A 107 12.42 4.99 -20.31
C ALA A 107 11.00 4.49 -20.56
N ILE A 108 10.47 4.79 -21.74
CA ILE A 108 9.26 4.14 -22.28
C ILE A 108 9.69 3.34 -23.50
N VAL A 109 9.37 2.06 -23.50
CA VAL A 109 9.71 1.12 -24.58
C VAL A 109 8.44 0.59 -25.21
N ASP A 110 8.27 0.77 -26.50
CA ASP A 110 7.25 0.05 -27.28
C ASP A 110 7.71 -1.40 -27.49
N THR A 111 6.99 -2.32 -26.83
CA THR A 111 7.35 -3.74 -26.81
C THR A 111 7.04 -4.46 -28.13
N LYS A 112 6.12 -3.91 -28.94
CA LYS A 112 5.81 -4.45 -30.27
C LYS A 112 6.77 -3.94 -31.36
N ALA A 113 7.05 -2.63 -31.34
CA ALA A 113 7.99 -2.03 -32.28
C ALA A 113 9.46 -2.25 -31.89
N ILE A 114 9.71 -2.76 -30.67
CA ILE A 114 11.05 -3.06 -30.11
C ILE A 114 11.95 -1.81 -30.17
N LYS A 115 11.45 -0.68 -29.64
CA LYS A 115 12.16 0.60 -29.67
C LYS A 115 11.90 1.45 -28.44
N ILE A 116 12.86 2.26 -28.05
CA ILE A 116 12.71 3.29 -27.01
C ILE A 116 11.90 4.45 -27.61
N ILE A 117 10.77 4.77 -26.92
CA ILE A 117 9.90 5.92 -27.26
C ILE A 117 10.39 7.18 -26.55
N SER A 118 10.76 7.05 -25.27
CA SER A 118 11.22 8.14 -24.43
C SER A 118 12.41 7.69 -23.60
N TRP A 119 13.33 8.62 -23.37
CA TRP A 119 14.48 8.45 -22.49
C TRP A 119 14.80 9.79 -21.86
N GLN A 120 14.76 9.86 -20.53
CA GLN A 120 15.08 11.08 -19.79
C GLN A 120 15.86 10.78 -18.52
N GLU A 121 16.75 11.70 -18.14
CA GLU A 121 17.48 11.62 -16.86
C GLU A 121 16.62 12.22 -15.75
N VAL A 122 16.52 11.54 -14.62
CA VAL A 122 15.84 12.01 -13.41
C VAL A 122 16.77 13.01 -12.72
N SER A 123 16.34 14.26 -12.64
CA SER A 123 17.17 15.36 -12.13
C SER A 123 17.08 15.55 -10.61
N THR A 124 16.12 14.89 -9.93
CA THR A 124 15.85 15.13 -8.50
C THR A 124 15.33 13.89 -7.81
N GLY A 125 15.83 13.62 -6.60
CA GLY A 125 15.49 12.42 -5.85
C GLY A 125 16.26 11.19 -6.31
N GLN A 126 16.00 10.09 -5.65
CA GLN A 126 16.58 8.79 -5.93
C GLN A 126 15.44 7.75 -6.10
N PRO A 127 15.65 6.71 -6.91
CA PRO A 127 14.68 5.63 -6.99
C PRO A 127 14.55 4.89 -5.65
N PRO A 128 13.51 4.05 -5.48
CA PRO A 128 13.36 3.21 -4.30
C PRO A 128 14.60 2.39 -4.00
N LEU A 129 14.74 1.94 -2.75
CA LEU A 129 15.81 1.03 -2.35
C LEU A 129 15.63 -0.33 -3.02
N LEU A 130 16.77 -0.95 -3.38
CA LEU A 130 16.87 -2.24 -4.03
C LEU A 130 17.24 -3.34 -3.04
N ASP A 131 16.89 -4.60 -3.35
CA ASP A 131 17.15 -5.72 -2.46
C ASP A 131 18.67 -5.90 -2.19
N GLU A 132 19.53 -5.75 -3.22
CA GLU A 132 20.99 -5.83 -3.05
C GLU A 132 21.57 -4.72 -2.18
N GLU A 133 20.90 -3.57 -2.06
CA GLU A 133 21.41 -2.43 -1.29
C GLU A 133 21.37 -2.66 0.21
N TYR A 134 20.45 -3.49 0.70
CA TYR A 134 20.43 -3.96 2.08
C TYR A 134 21.62 -4.89 2.38
N GLU A 135 21.99 -5.75 1.43
CA GLU A 135 23.18 -6.61 1.57
C GLU A 135 24.48 -5.78 1.55
N ILE A 136 24.56 -4.80 0.66
CA ILE A 136 25.69 -3.85 0.60
C ILE A 136 25.81 -3.10 1.93
N LEU A 137 24.72 -2.60 2.49
CA LEU A 137 24.69 -1.94 3.78
C LEU A 137 25.27 -2.84 4.88
N ASP A 138 24.77 -4.06 5.01
CA ASP A 138 25.19 -5.00 6.06
C ASP A 138 26.69 -5.31 5.95
N GLN A 139 27.17 -5.64 4.74
CA GLN A 139 28.57 -5.97 4.48
C GLN A 139 29.52 -4.80 4.76
N VAL A 140 29.18 -3.62 4.21
CA VAL A 140 30.04 -2.43 4.30
C VAL A 140 30.09 -1.89 5.75
N ALA A 141 28.96 -1.87 6.44
CA ALA A 141 28.89 -1.40 7.81
C ALA A 141 29.63 -2.32 8.77
N LYS A 142 29.44 -3.65 8.67
CA LYS A 142 30.13 -4.63 9.52
C LYS A 142 31.64 -4.67 9.29
N ALA A 143 32.13 -4.30 8.09
CA ALA A 143 33.56 -4.21 7.78
C ALA A 143 34.22 -2.93 8.34
N ASP A 144 33.45 -1.89 8.70
CA ASP A 144 33.99 -0.61 9.16
C ASP A 144 34.46 -0.69 10.62
N ILE A 145 35.72 -0.33 10.83
CA ILE A 145 36.36 -0.41 12.16
C ILE A 145 35.68 0.52 13.18
N ARG A 146 35.15 1.67 12.78
CA ARG A 146 34.47 2.61 13.67
C ARG A 146 33.17 2.02 14.20
N TRP A 147 32.41 1.34 13.32
CA TRP A 147 31.19 0.62 13.70
C TRP A 147 31.52 -0.55 14.62
N GLN A 148 32.56 -1.35 14.29
CA GLN A 148 33.00 -2.47 15.11
C GLN A 148 33.43 -2.03 16.53
N GLU A 149 34.18 -0.92 16.63
CA GLU A 149 34.60 -0.36 17.92
C GLU A 149 33.39 0.12 18.74
N ALA A 150 32.42 0.77 18.10
CA ALA A 150 31.18 1.18 18.74
C ALA A 150 30.39 -0.02 19.30
N MET A 151 30.34 -1.13 18.55
CA MET A 151 29.70 -2.39 18.99
C MET A 151 30.48 -3.03 20.15
N LYS A 152 31.82 -3.09 20.08
CA LYS A 152 32.66 -3.62 21.16
C LYS A 152 32.49 -2.84 22.47
N LYS A 153 32.35 -1.50 22.41
CA LYS A 153 32.04 -0.68 23.58
C LYS A 153 30.72 -1.04 24.26
N ARG A 154 29.76 -1.63 23.49
CA ARG A 154 28.47 -2.15 23.96
C ARG A 154 28.52 -3.61 24.38
N GLY A 155 29.74 -4.21 24.42
CA GLY A 155 29.96 -5.61 24.78
C GLY A 155 29.59 -6.62 23.70
N ILE A 156 29.41 -6.18 22.44
CA ILE A 156 29.05 -7.03 21.31
C ILE A 156 30.26 -7.24 20.42
N THR A 157 30.72 -8.51 20.31
CA THR A 157 31.87 -8.90 19.48
C THR A 157 31.46 -9.92 18.39
N ASP A 158 30.28 -10.48 18.50
CA ASP A 158 29.69 -11.45 17.56
C ASP A 158 28.84 -10.70 16.53
N PHE A 159 29.47 -10.16 15.50
CA PHE A 159 28.82 -9.31 14.50
C PHE A 159 27.93 -10.11 13.53
N GLU A 160 28.14 -11.42 13.43
CA GLU A 160 27.29 -12.30 12.61
C GLU A 160 25.83 -12.39 13.14
N ASN A 161 25.68 -12.20 14.44
CA ASN A 161 24.38 -12.20 15.11
C ASN A 161 23.80 -10.77 15.32
N VAL A 162 24.23 -9.83 14.50
CA VAL A 162 23.72 -8.46 14.44
C VAL A 162 23.00 -8.26 13.11
N ILE A 163 21.83 -7.63 13.16
CA ILE A 163 21.08 -7.19 11.99
C ILE A 163 21.26 -5.68 11.83
N ILE A 164 21.60 -5.25 10.64
CA ILE A 164 21.60 -3.83 10.28
C ILE A 164 20.42 -3.60 9.33
N ASP A 165 19.37 -3.01 9.87
CA ASP A 165 18.15 -2.72 9.12
C ASP A 165 18.33 -1.44 8.31
N GLY A 166 18.03 -1.51 7.01
CA GLY A 166 18.25 -0.43 6.06
C GLY A 166 17.04 0.50 5.92
N TRP A 167 17.26 1.79 6.11
CA TRP A 167 16.26 2.84 5.95
C TRP A 167 16.67 3.83 4.86
N ALA A 168 15.70 4.34 4.11
CA ALA A 168 15.91 5.55 3.34
C ALA A 168 16.42 6.67 4.28
N THR A 169 17.18 7.61 3.76
CA THR A 169 17.93 8.56 4.61
C THR A 169 17.04 9.47 5.46
N GLY A 170 15.76 9.63 5.09
CA GLY A 170 14.87 10.56 5.76
C GLY A 170 15.44 11.98 5.73
N MET A 171 15.46 12.66 6.88
CA MET A 171 16.06 13.98 7.00
C MET A 171 17.58 13.92 6.78
N MET A 172 18.06 14.58 5.73
CA MET A 172 19.48 14.65 5.40
C MET A 172 20.14 15.88 6.02
N SER A 173 21.36 15.70 6.53
CA SER A 173 22.23 16.81 6.90
C SER A 173 22.70 17.60 5.66
N GLU A 174 23.17 18.82 5.85
CA GLU A 174 23.78 19.63 4.76
C GLU A 174 24.92 18.88 4.06
N LYS A 175 25.75 18.16 4.82
CA LYS A 175 26.85 17.34 4.28
C LYS A 175 26.34 16.19 3.42
N GLU A 176 25.30 15.50 3.85
CA GLU A 176 24.66 14.44 3.07
C GLU A 176 24.05 14.99 1.77
N GLN A 177 23.29 16.09 1.86
CA GLN A 177 22.69 16.75 0.68
C GLN A 177 23.75 17.25 -0.30
N ALA A 178 24.78 17.94 0.20
CA ALA A 178 25.87 18.48 -0.64
C ALA A 178 26.70 17.37 -1.32
N SER A 179 26.69 16.15 -0.77
CA SER A 179 27.44 15.03 -1.36
C SER A 179 26.87 14.57 -2.71
N GLY A 180 25.56 14.74 -2.92
CA GLY A 180 24.84 14.23 -4.10
C GLY A 180 24.84 12.70 -4.23
N LYS A 181 25.23 11.97 -3.20
CA LYS A 181 25.42 10.52 -3.21
C LYS A 181 24.10 9.78 -2.97
N ARG A 182 23.99 8.55 -3.49
CA ARG A 182 22.94 7.62 -3.12
C ARG A 182 23.29 6.99 -1.78
N LEU A 183 22.48 7.29 -0.76
CA LEU A 183 22.73 6.93 0.62
C LEU A 183 21.65 6.02 1.18
N ILE A 184 22.05 5.10 2.06
CA ILE A 184 21.17 4.31 2.92
C ILE A 184 21.61 4.45 4.37
N ARG A 185 20.65 4.46 5.30
CA ARG A 185 20.91 4.55 6.74
C ARG A 185 20.66 3.21 7.40
N GLY A 186 21.65 2.70 8.12
CA GLY A 186 21.57 1.44 8.87
C GLY A 186 21.26 1.68 10.35
N ILE A 187 20.24 0.98 10.83
CA ILE A 187 19.84 0.88 12.23
C ILE A 187 20.22 -0.50 12.73
N THR A 188 20.92 -0.55 13.85
CA THR A 188 21.51 -1.80 14.35
C THR A 188 20.62 -2.47 15.40
N TYR A 189 20.45 -3.77 15.30
CA TYR A 189 19.74 -4.63 16.25
C TYR A 189 20.60 -5.82 16.64
N TYR A 190 20.56 -6.24 17.90
CA TYR A 190 21.24 -7.44 18.35
C TYR A 190 20.30 -8.64 18.33
N LYS A 191 20.42 -9.49 17.32
CA LYS A 191 19.65 -10.73 17.24
C LYS A 191 20.07 -11.75 18.29
N GLY A 192 21.39 -11.91 18.53
CA GLY A 192 21.91 -13.06 19.29
C GLY A 192 21.75 -14.36 18.52
N LYS A 193 22.06 -15.50 19.19
CA LYS A 193 22.03 -16.84 18.55
C LYS A 193 20.63 -17.44 18.53
N ASP A 194 19.80 -17.13 19.51
CA ASP A 194 18.60 -17.89 19.84
C ASP A 194 17.30 -17.06 19.72
N ARG A 195 17.34 -15.88 19.06
CA ARG A 195 16.20 -15.00 18.89
C ARG A 195 15.83 -14.82 17.42
N ASN A 196 14.53 -14.83 17.13
CA ASN A 196 13.99 -14.50 15.81
C ASN A 196 13.52 -13.02 15.79
N ASN A 197 12.86 -12.56 16.87
CA ASN A 197 12.43 -11.17 17.01
C ASN A 197 13.60 -10.29 17.49
N TYR A 198 14.39 -9.78 16.54
CA TYR A 198 15.49 -8.87 16.83
C TYR A 198 15.04 -7.43 17.14
N TYR A 199 13.82 -7.04 16.76
CA TYR A 199 13.27 -5.71 17.05
C TYR A 199 13.17 -5.42 18.55
N GLY A 200 13.16 -6.45 19.39
CA GLY A 200 13.18 -6.32 20.84
C GLY A 200 14.55 -5.95 21.44
N ALA A 201 15.60 -5.85 20.63
CA ALA A 201 16.96 -5.53 21.09
C ALA A 201 17.64 -4.46 20.19
N PRO A 202 17.05 -3.27 20.05
CA PRO A 202 17.66 -2.19 19.28
C PRO A 202 18.93 -1.67 19.98
N ILE A 203 19.92 -1.31 19.17
CA ILE A 203 21.18 -0.72 19.63
C ILE A 203 21.07 0.80 19.48
N GLU A 204 20.60 1.45 20.52
CA GLU A 204 20.44 2.90 20.52
C GLU A 204 21.78 3.65 20.56
N GLY A 205 21.74 4.89 20.05
CA GLY A 205 22.89 5.77 19.97
C GLY A 205 23.93 5.35 18.92
N LEU A 206 23.62 4.39 18.05
CA LEU A 206 24.49 3.96 16.96
C LEU A 206 23.71 3.89 15.65
N SER A 207 24.15 4.65 14.66
CA SER A 207 23.68 4.55 13.28
C SER A 207 24.84 4.62 12.30
N VAL A 208 24.66 4.03 11.13
CA VAL A 208 25.64 4.04 10.04
C VAL A 208 24.98 4.51 8.76
N THR A 209 25.61 5.42 8.05
CA THR A 209 25.19 5.85 6.71
C THR A 209 26.20 5.32 5.69
N VAL A 210 25.71 4.66 4.66
CA VAL A 210 26.55 4.06 3.60
C VAL A 210 26.28 4.74 2.28
N ASP A 211 27.34 5.06 1.56
CA ASP A 211 27.35 5.43 0.14
C ASP A 211 27.27 4.15 -0.68
N LEU A 212 26.10 3.89 -1.24
CA LEU A 212 25.79 2.66 -1.94
C LEU A 212 26.58 2.48 -3.23
N ASN A 213 26.80 3.58 -3.96
CA ASN A 213 27.50 3.53 -5.24
C ASN A 213 29.01 3.23 -5.09
N ASN A 214 29.63 3.77 -4.04
CA ASN A 214 31.05 3.56 -3.77
C ASN A 214 31.29 2.42 -2.76
N ARG A 215 30.24 1.84 -2.20
CA ARG A 215 30.29 0.78 -1.17
C ARG A 215 31.21 1.16 -0.01
N GLN A 216 30.99 2.35 0.54
CA GLN A 216 31.80 2.90 1.61
C GLN A 216 30.91 3.49 2.72
N VAL A 217 31.38 3.38 3.95
CA VAL A 217 30.71 4.05 5.07
C VAL A 217 30.93 5.57 4.95
N PHE A 218 29.85 6.31 4.78
CA PHE A 218 29.82 7.76 4.75
C PHE A 218 29.98 8.35 6.15
N GLU A 219 29.21 7.83 7.13
CA GLU A 219 29.25 8.26 8.51
C GLU A 219 28.92 7.08 9.45
N VAL A 220 29.68 6.99 10.55
CA VAL A 220 29.26 6.23 11.74
C VAL A 220 28.99 7.25 12.83
N ARG A 221 27.77 7.23 13.37
CA ARG A 221 27.36 8.11 14.44
C ARG A 221 27.18 7.30 15.71
N ASP A 222 27.98 7.59 16.73
CA ASP A 222 27.94 6.98 18.05
C ASP A 222 27.71 8.10 19.08
N THR A 223 26.49 8.18 19.64
CA THR A 223 26.06 9.23 20.56
C THR A 223 26.06 8.78 22.03
N GLY A 224 26.43 7.54 22.27
CA GLY A 224 26.51 6.97 23.61
C GLY A 224 25.96 5.56 23.68
N ILE A 225 26.03 4.98 24.88
CA ILE A 225 25.61 3.60 25.14
C ILE A 225 24.32 3.62 25.94
N VAL A 226 23.29 2.99 25.38
CA VAL A 226 22.03 2.69 26.07
C VAL A 226 21.94 1.17 26.24
N PRO A 227 21.66 0.67 27.45
CA PRO A 227 21.44 -0.77 27.66
C PRO A 227 20.25 -1.27 26.84
N PHE A 228 20.43 -2.35 26.13
CA PHE A 228 19.33 -3.02 25.39
C PHE A 228 18.85 -4.29 26.13
N SER A 229 17.62 -4.68 25.87
CA SER A 229 17.01 -5.85 26.49
C SER A 229 17.70 -7.15 26.04
N LYS A 230 17.93 -8.05 27.02
CA LYS A 230 18.43 -9.41 26.79
C LYS A 230 17.31 -10.44 26.77
N ALA A 231 16.06 -10.03 27.00
CA ALA A 231 14.92 -10.93 27.00
C ALA A 231 14.63 -11.47 25.59
N ASN A 232 14.06 -12.65 25.52
CA ASN A 232 13.54 -13.20 24.28
C ASN A 232 12.10 -12.76 24.11
N PHE A 233 11.78 -12.15 22.95
CA PHE A 233 10.48 -11.68 22.57
C PHE A 233 9.94 -12.42 21.34
N ASP A 234 10.41 -13.63 21.10
CA ASP A 234 9.90 -14.48 20.01
C ASP A 234 8.44 -14.84 20.27
N TYR A 235 7.64 -14.80 19.20
CA TYR A 235 6.20 -15.03 19.25
C TYR A 235 5.78 -16.24 18.40
N ASP A 236 6.72 -17.05 17.94
CA ASP A 236 6.41 -18.32 17.28
C ASP A 236 5.93 -19.36 18.29
N GLU A 237 5.06 -20.26 17.86
CA GLU A 237 4.33 -21.21 18.69
C GLU A 237 5.22 -22.00 19.65
N LYS A 238 6.43 -22.38 19.22
CA LYS A 238 7.39 -23.13 20.05
C LYS A 238 7.91 -22.35 21.26
N ASN A 239 7.89 -21.01 21.20
CA ASN A 239 8.33 -20.12 22.27
C ASN A 239 7.18 -19.68 23.19
N LEU A 240 5.93 -19.95 22.80
CA LEU A 240 4.72 -19.60 23.53
C LEU A 240 4.16 -20.84 24.26
N SER A 241 4.42 -20.96 25.57
CA SER A 241 3.91 -22.10 26.36
C SER A 241 3.46 -21.63 27.73
N PRO A 242 2.27 -22.07 28.22
CA PRO A 242 1.29 -22.92 27.53
C PRO A 242 0.45 -22.15 26.50
N LEU A 243 0.10 -22.80 25.40
CA LEU A 243 -0.87 -22.26 24.45
C LEU A 243 -2.29 -22.30 25.01
N GLN A 244 -3.13 -21.38 24.56
CA GLN A 244 -4.56 -21.43 24.85
C GLN A 244 -5.20 -22.64 24.18
N LYS A 245 -6.33 -23.10 24.76
CA LYS A 245 -7.11 -24.18 24.15
C LYS A 245 -7.64 -23.74 22.78
N ALA A 246 -7.40 -24.56 21.76
CA ALA A 246 -7.90 -24.30 20.42
C ALA A 246 -9.43 -24.18 20.40
N LEU A 247 -9.94 -23.23 19.64
CA LEU A 247 -11.36 -23.09 19.37
C LEU A 247 -11.86 -24.23 18.49
N LYS A 248 -13.16 -24.51 18.56
CA LYS A 248 -13.78 -25.43 17.60
C LYS A 248 -13.71 -24.81 16.20
N PRO A 249 -13.36 -25.59 15.17
CA PRO A 249 -13.17 -25.04 13.82
C PRO A 249 -14.49 -24.47 13.27
N LEU A 250 -14.38 -23.29 12.67
CA LEU A 250 -15.42 -22.66 11.85
C LEU A 250 -15.00 -22.84 10.38
N ARG A 251 -15.83 -23.46 9.57
CA ARG A 251 -15.56 -23.65 8.14
C ARG A 251 -16.55 -22.87 7.30
N ILE A 252 -16.02 -22.11 6.32
CA ILE A 252 -16.81 -21.47 5.27
C ILE A 252 -16.66 -22.34 4.01
N GLN A 253 -17.77 -22.87 3.52
CA GLN A 253 -17.78 -23.74 2.34
C GLN A 253 -18.74 -23.18 1.27
N GLN A 254 -18.31 -23.26 0.05
CA GLN A 254 -19.10 -22.96 -1.15
C GLN A 254 -19.17 -24.23 -2.03
N PRO A 255 -20.06 -25.19 -1.70
CA PRO A 255 -20.05 -26.52 -2.35
C PRO A 255 -20.30 -26.46 -3.86
N GLN A 256 -21.01 -25.42 -4.33
CA GLN A 256 -21.29 -25.18 -5.74
C GLN A 256 -20.23 -24.29 -6.44
N GLY A 257 -19.12 -23.97 -5.74
CA GLY A 257 -18.08 -23.07 -6.21
C GLY A 257 -18.34 -21.60 -5.92
N THR A 258 -17.45 -20.76 -6.40
CA THR A 258 -17.54 -19.29 -6.24
C THR A 258 -18.62 -18.70 -7.13
N THR A 259 -19.29 -17.63 -6.70
CA THR A 259 -20.25 -16.91 -7.54
C THR A 259 -19.59 -15.81 -8.38
N PHE A 260 -18.32 -15.47 -8.10
CA PHE A 260 -17.53 -14.59 -8.95
C PHE A 260 -16.80 -15.38 -10.07
N GLN A 261 -16.50 -14.68 -11.14
CA GLN A 261 -15.74 -15.21 -12.27
C GLN A 261 -14.50 -14.35 -12.49
N ILE A 262 -13.39 -15.02 -12.83
CA ILE A 262 -12.12 -14.36 -13.19
C ILE A 262 -11.80 -14.74 -14.65
N LYS A 263 -11.61 -13.73 -15.51
CA LYS A 263 -11.19 -13.89 -16.90
C LYS A 263 -9.97 -13.04 -17.18
N GLY A 264 -8.78 -13.65 -17.16
CA GLY A 264 -7.53 -12.91 -17.16
C GLY A 264 -7.46 -12.00 -15.93
N ASN A 265 -7.34 -10.70 -16.12
CA ASN A 265 -7.31 -9.70 -15.05
C ASN A 265 -8.66 -9.00 -14.82
N GLU A 266 -9.75 -9.56 -15.32
CA GLU A 266 -11.11 -9.06 -15.09
C GLU A 266 -11.87 -9.97 -14.14
N VAL A 267 -12.53 -9.35 -13.15
CA VAL A 267 -13.40 -10.00 -12.17
C VAL A 267 -14.82 -9.52 -12.38
N SER A 268 -15.76 -10.44 -12.36
CA SER A 268 -17.20 -10.13 -12.29
C SER A 268 -17.83 -10.85 -11.11
N TRP A 269 -18.65 -10.12 -10.34
CA TRP A 269 -19.36 -10.64 -9.19
C TRP A 269 -20.68 -9.90 -9.01
N GLN A 270 -21.79 -10.63 -9.06
CA GLN A 270 -23.11 -10.03 -9.00
C GLN A 270 -23.26 -8.93 -10.08
N ASN A 271 -23.52 -7.69 -9.67
CA ASN A 271 -23.59 -6.53 -10.55
C ASN A 271 -22.25 -5.82 -10.76
N TRP A 272 -21.20 -6.22 -10.04
CA TRP A 272 -19.87 -5.61 -10.13
C TRP A 272 -19.03 -6.23 -11.26
N LYS A 273 -18.28 -5.39 -11.94
CA LYS A 273 -17.20 -5.78 -12.85
C LYS A 273 -16.06 -4.80 -12.73
N PHE A 274 -14.84 -5.32 -12.64
CA PHE A 274 -13.62 -4.53 -12.53
C PHE A 274 -12.41 -5.32 -13.04
N ARG A 275 -11.32 -4.60 -13.29
CA ARG A 275 -10.02 -5.21 -13.57
C ARG A 275 -9.08 -4.93 -12.41
N TYR A 276 -8.08 -5.77 -12.27
CA TYR A 276 -7.03 -5.61 -11.25
C TYR A 276 -5.64 -5.78 -11.86
N LEU A 277 -4.66 -5.15 -11.22
CA LEU A 277 -3.23 -5.29 -11.53
C LEU A 277 -2.45 -5.20 -10.24
N MET A 278 -1.39 -6.02 -10.13
CA MET A 278 -0.41 -5.89 -9.06
C MET A 278 0.76 -5.06 -9.58
N HIS A 279 0.86 -3.81 -9.12
CA HIS A 279 1.89 -2.87 -9.53
C HIS A 279 3.09 -2.98 -8.57
N PRO A 280 4.36 -3.05 -9.04
CA PRO A 280 5.52 -3.26 -8.16
C PRO A 280 5.69 -2.15 -7.11
N ARG A 281 5.26 -0.91 -7.40
CA ARG A 281 5.34 0.20 -6.47
C ARG A 281 4.08 0.34 -5.59
N GLU A 282 2.90 0.32 -6.18
CA GLU A 282 1.63 0.65 -5.51
C GLU A 282 0.94 -0.56 -4.85
N GLY A 283 1.30 -1.78 -5.25
CA GLY A 283 0.56 -2.98 -4.88
C GLY A 283 -0.70 -3.18 -5.73
N LEU A 284 -1.81 -3.53 -5.10
CA LEU A 284 -3.06 -3.85 -5.76
C LEU A 284 -3.76 -2.58 -6.28
N VAL A 285 -3.94 -2.50 -7.60
CA VAL A 285 -4.64 -1.42 -8.29
C VAL A 285 -5.89 -1.97 -8.97
N LEU A 286 -7.02 -1.28 -8.80
CA LEU A 286 -8.28 -1.56 -9.51
C LEU A 286 -8.45 -0.63 -10.70
N TYR A 287 -9.07 -1.15 -11.76
CA TYR A 287 -9.40 -0.40 -12.97
C TYR A 287 -10.82 -0.69 -13.45
N LEU A 288 -11.43 0.28 -14.12
CA LEU A 288 -12.71 0.14 -14.80
C LEU A 288 -13.79 -0.46 -13.88
N VAL A 289 -13.89 0.07 -12.67
CA VAL A 289 -14.87 -0.39 -11.69
C VAL A 289 -16.25 0.06 -12.15
N THR A 290 -17.09 -0.90 -12.47
CA THR A 290 -18.45 -0.69 -12.99
C THR A 290 -19.48 -1.45 -12.18
N TYR A 291 -20.71 -0.94 -12.16
CA TYR A 291 -21.86 -1.61 -11.60
C TYR A 291 -22.95 -1.75 -12.68
N ASN A 292 -23.47 -2.97 -12.87
CA ASN A 292 -24.56 -3.21 -13.79
C ASN A 292 -25.89 -2.79 -13.16
N ASP A 293 -26.49 -1.73 -13.68
CA ASP A 293 -27.81 -1.27 -13.27
C ASP A 293 -28.80 -1.50 -14.39
N LYS A 294 -29.77 -2.39 -14.18
CA LYS A 294 -30.82 -2.74 -15.15
C LYS A 294 -30.28 -3.12 -16.53
N GLY A 295 -29.17 -3.87 -16.57
CA GLY A 295 -28.56 -4.35 -17.82
C GLY A 295 -27.57 -3.37 -18.47
N LYS A 296 -27.31 -2.22 -17.87
CA LYS A 296 -26.32 -1.25 -18.32
C LYS A 296 -25.14 -1.21 -17.36
N ASP A 297 -23.91 -1.49 -17.85
CA ASP A 297 -22.69 -1.30 -17.09
C ASP A 297 -22.43 0.21 -16.94
N ARG A 298 -22.43 0.70 -15.71
CA ARG A 298 -22.21 2.11 -15.35
C ARG A 298 -20.87 2.25 -14.63
N ILE A 299 -19.99 3.06 -15.18
CA ILE A 299 -18.66 3.25 -14.62
C ILE A 299 -18.72 4.13 -13.35
N ILE A 300 -17.87 3.81 -12.39
CA ILE A 300 -17.74 4.53 -11.11
C ILE A 300 -16.31 5.07 -10.96
N LEU A 301 -15.31 4.18 -11.15
CA LEU A 301 -13.89 4.52 -11.06
C LEU A 301 -13.15 4.00 -12.29
N TYR A 302 -12.34 4.86 -12.89
CA TYR A 302 -11.39 4.41 -13.92
C TYR A 302 -10.20 3.68 -13.29
N ARG A 303 -9.62 4.24 -12.20
CA ARG A 303 -8.45 3.70 -11.51
C ARG A 303 -8.53 3.99 -10.01
N ALA A 304 -8.17 3.02 -9.17
CA ALA A 304 -8.07 3.18 -7.73
C ALA A 304 -6.90 2.38 -7.15
N GLY A 305 -6.02 3.01 -6.38
CA GLY A 305 -4.85 2.35 -5.79
C GLY A 305 -4.21 3.20 -4.68
N LEU A 306 -3.31 2.55 -3.93
CA LEU A 306 -2.49 3.21 -2.92
C LEU A 306 -1.43 4.08 -3.60
N SER A 307 -1.53 5.38 -3.42
CA SER A 307 -0.63 6.35 -4.06
C SER A 307 0.66 6.58 -3.26
N GLU A 308 0.52 6.70 -1.94
CA GLU A 308 1.68 6.82 -1.03
C GLU A 308 1.26 6.43 0.39
N MET A 309 2.23 6.00 1.18
CA MET A 309 2.08 5.81 2.61
C MET A 309 3.24 6.45 3.35
N LEU A 310 2.93 7.26 4.37
CA LEU A 310 3.92 7.96 5.19
C LEU A 310 3.79 7.53 6.65
N VAL A 311 4.92 7.09 7.24
CA VAL A 311 4.97 6.63 8.63
C VAL A 311 6.02 7.44 9.41
N PRO A 312 5.65 8.60 10.01
CA PRO A 312 6.54 9.39 10.87
C PRO A 312 6.55 8.85 12.29
N TYR A 313 7.74 8.71 12.88
CA TYR A 313 7.95 8.35 14.28
C TYR A 313 8.21 9.58 15.13
N SER A 314 7.71 9.56 16.37
CA SER A 314 7.75 10.68 17.30
C SER A 314 8.89 10.52 18.31
N ASP A 315 9.95 11.33 18.20
CA ASP A 315 11.01 11.43 19.21
C ASP A 315 11.82 12.71 18.93
N THR A 316 12.45 13.27 19.94
CA THR A 316 13.27 14.49 19.82
C THR A 316 14.72 14.22 19.44
N SER A 317 15.17 12.98 19.50
CA SER A 317 16.53 12.61 19.07
C SER A 317 16.65 12.62 17.55
N ARG A 318 17.85 12.95 17.06
CA ARG A 318 18.10 12.95 15.62
C ARG A 318 18.00 11.55 15.02
N GLU A 319 18.37 10.53 15.77
CA GLU A 319 18.32 9.13 15.36
C GLU A 319 16.89 8.68 15.02
N TRP A 320 15.91 9.27 15.70
CA TRP A 320 14.51 9.02 15.48
C TRP A 320 13.87 10.03 14.52
N ALA A 321 14.28 11.29 14.55
CA ALA A 321 13.78 12.32 13.63
C ALA A 321 14.00 11.98 12.13
N VAL A 322 14.99 11.13 11.83
CA VAL A 322 15.25 10.64 10.46
C VAL A 322 14.34 9.47 10.05
N ARG A 323 13.64 8.84 11.02
CA ARG A 323 12.77 7.68 10.75
C ARG A 323 11.40 8.18 10.33
N SER A 324 11.22 8.32 9.03
CA SER A 324 9.94 8.62 8.39
C SER A 324 9.92 7.90 7.04
N ALA A 325 9.16 6.82 6.97
CA ALA A 325 9.12 5.96 5.80
C ALA A 325 8.06 6.45 4.79
N PHE A 326 8.41 6.48 3.49
CA PHE A 326 7.49 6.61 2.37
C PHE A 326 7.39 5.23 1.71
N ASP A 327 6.49 4.40 2.22
CA ASP A 327 6.52 2.95 1.98
C ASP A 327 6.25 2.57 0.50
N VAL A 328 5.53 3.41 -0.24
CA VAL A 328 5.30 3.22 -1.66
C VAL A 328 6.51 3.72 -2.48
N GLY A 329 6.97 4.95 -2.20
CA GLY A 329 7.97 5.62 -3.01
C GLY A 329 9.42 5.29 -2.65
N GLU A 330 9.70 4.92 -1.40
CA GLU A 330 11.05 4.59 -0.94
C GLU A 330 11.31 3.07 -0.92
N TYR A 331 10.26 2.21 -0.73
CA TYR A 331 10.44 0.78 -0.48
C TYR A 331 9.69 -0.13 -1.46
N ARG A 332 8.91 0.41 -2.41
CA ARG A 332 8.17 -0.41 -3.40
C ARG A 332 7.14 -1.32 -2.72
N PHE A 333 6.08 -0.75 -2.16
CA PHE A 333 5.03 -1.46 -1.43
C PHE A 333 4.58 -2.76 -2.11
N GLY A 334 4.31 -2.72 -3.42
CA GLY A 334 3.86 -3.87 -4.18
C GLY A 334 4.91 -4.97 -4.34
N TRP A 335 6.19 -4.60 -4.49
CA TRP A 335 7.30 -5.56 -4.53
C TRP A 335 7.45 -6.33 -3.20
N LEU A 336 7.13 -5.67 -2.08
CA LEU A 336 7.20 -6.25 -0.73
C LEU A 336 5.97 -7.07 -0.35
N SER A 337 5.04 -7.31 -1.27
CA SER A 337 3.90 -8.21 -1.02
C SER A 337 4.36 -9.64 -0.76
N THR A 338 3.70 -10.27 0.21
CA THR A 338 4.02 -11.62 0.68
C THR A 338 2.96 -12.63 0.24
N PRO A 339 3.35 -13.91 0.02
CA PRO A 339 2.38 -14.96 -0.27
C PRO A 339 1.32 -15.10 0.84
N LEU A 340 0.06 -15.15 0.44
CA LEU A 340 -1.07 -15.35 1.34
C LEU A 340 -1.24 -16.83 1.71
N ASP A 341 -1.51 -17.10 2.98
CA ASP A 341 -1.77 -18.43 3.51
C ASP A 341 -3.26 -18.63 3.84
N LYS A 342 -3.86 -19.66 3.25
CA LYS A 342 -5.25 -20.02 3.52
C LYS A 342 -5.41 -20.57 4.94
N GLY A 343 -6.40 -20.05 5.63
CA GLY A 343 -6.68 -20.40 7.03
C GLY A 343 -6.01 -19.49 8.04
N ASN A 344 -4.95 -18.76 7.64
CA ASN A 344 -4.29 -17.73 8.46
C ASN A 344 -4.61 -16.33 7.94
N ASP A 345 -4.12 -15.98 6.74
CA ASP A 345 -4.28 -14.63 6.18
C ASP A 345 -5.64 -14.44 5.53
N VAL A 346 -6.14 -15.50 4.89
CA VAL A 346 -7.41 -15.48 4.13
C VAL A 346 -8.20 -16.77 4.37
N PRO A 347 -9.54 -16.73 4.17
CA PRO A 347 -10.39 -17.92 4.35
C PRO A 347 -10.04 -19.05 3.38
N GLU A 348 -10.40 -20.28 3.75
CA GLU A 348 -10.19 -21.51 2.95
C GLU A 348 -10.80 -21.42 1.54
N ASN A 349 -11.92 -20.73 1.37
CA ASN A 349 -12.61 -20.55 0.07
C ASN A 349 -11.95 -19.51 -0.84
N THR A 350 -10.80 -18.97 -0.50
CA THR A 350 -10.10 -17.96 -1.30
C THR A 350 -9.53 -18.54 -2.58
N VAL A 351 -9.68 -17.83 -3.67
CA VAL A 351 -8.90 -18.02 -4.91
C VAL A 351 -7.62 -17.20 -4.80
N LEU A 352 -6.47 -17.86 -4.80
CA LEU A 352 -5.17 -17.22 -4.75
C LEU A 352 -4.64 -17.01 -6.16
N LEU A 353 -4.05 -15.84 -6.42
CA LEU A 353 -3.55 -15.44 -7.73
C LEU A 353 -2.11 -14.95 -7.61
N ASN A 354 -1.35 -15.24 -8.66
CA ASN A 354 0.04 -14.84 -8.81
C ASN A 354 0.14 -13.45 -9.45
N ALA A 355 1.29 -12.78 -9.28
CA ALA A 355 1.62 -11.54 -9.98
C ALA A 355 3.00 -11.65 -10.61
N LEU A 356 3.15 -11.10 -11.81
CA LEU A 356 4.42 -11.06 -12.51
C LEU A 356 5.06 -9.67 -12.33
N PHE A 357 6.29 -9.66 -11.86
CA PHE A 357 7.15 -8.49 -11.69
C PHE A 357 8.44 -8.62 -12.52
N ALA A 358 9.29 -7.63 -12.44
CA ALA A 358 10.69 -7.74 -12.78
C ALA A 358 11.53 -7.57 -11.52
N ASP A 359 12.62 -8.36 -11.38
CA ASP A 359 13.60 -8.16 -10.32
C ASP A 359 14.53 -6.95 -10.61
N ASP A 360 15.42 -6.65 -9.69
CA ASP A 360 16.34 -5.52 -9.80
C ASP A 360 17.33 -5.63 -10.97
N ASN A 361 17.49 -6.81 -11.56
CA ASN A 361 18.30 -7.03 -12.78
C ASN A 361 17.50 -6.90 -14.08
N GLY A 362 16.17 -6.74 -13.94
CA GLY A 362 15.24 -6.69 -15.06
C GLY A 362 14.80 -8.08 -15.56
N GLU A 363 15.01 -9.14 -14.76
CA GLU A 363 14.52 -10.47 -15.09
C GLU A 363 13.10 -10.66 -14.56
N PRO A 364 12.22 -11.33 -15.31
CA PRO A 364 10.86 -11.63 -14.83
C PRO A 364 10.88 -12.47 -13.55
N TYR A 365 10.05 -12.07 -12.59
CA TYR A 365 9.85 -12.73 -11.31
C TYR A 365 8.36 -12.97 -11.06
N LEU A 366 7.98 -14.23 -10.86
CA LEU A 366 6.62 -14.62 -10.51
C LEU A 366 6.45 -14.66 -9.00
N GLY A 367 5.72 -13.69 -8.45
CA GLY A 367 5.27 -13.73 -7.06
C GLY A 367 4.04 -14.63 -6.95
N GLU A 368 4.15 -15.72 -6.20
CA GLU A 368 3.07 -16.69 -6.03
C GLU A 368 2.11 -16.28 -4.92
N ASN A 369 0.80 -16.45 -5.13
CA ASN A 369 -0.25 -16.25 -4.12
C ASN A 369 -0.30 -14.85 -3.51
N LEU A 370 0.01 -13.81 -4.26
CA LEU A 370 0.07 -12.44 -3.74
C LEU A 370 -1.29 -11.75 -3.64
N ILE A 371 -2.31 -12.26 -4.34
CA ILE A 371 -3.67 -11.69 -4.35
C ILE A 371 -4.65 -12.77 -3.93
N GLY A 372 -5.53 -12.46 -2.98
CA GLY A 372 -6.64 -13.29 -2.57
C GLY A 372 -7.97 -12.70 -3.01
N ILE A 373 -8.84 -13.53 -3.61
CA ILE A 373 -10.22 -13.13 -3.92
C ILE A 373 -11.17 -14.12 -3.27
N TYR A 374 -12.08 -13.64 -2.44
CA TYR A 374 -13.02 -14.49 -1.74
C TYR A 374 -14.33 -13.79 -1.41
N GLU A 375 -15.37 -14.59 -1.23
CA GLU A 375 -16.65 -14.14 -0.72
C GLU A 375 -16.74 -14.41 0.77
N LYS A 376 -17.34 -13.47 1.50
CA LYS A 376 -17.63 -13.63 2.93
C LYS A 376 -19.08 -13.29 3.22
N ASP A 377 -19.63 -13.95 4.25
CA ASP A 377 -20.87 -13.53 4.89
C ASP A 377 -20.66 -12.20 5.62
N ALA A 378 -21.56 -11.25 5.41
CA ALA A 378 -21.49 -9.92 5.99
C ALA A 378 -22.70 -9.59 6.89
N GLY A 379 -23.42 -10.60 7.33
CA GLY A 379 -24.54 -10.44 8.26
C GLY A 379 -25.83 -10.00 7.56
N ILE A 380 -26.48 -9.00 8.11
CA ILE A 380 -27.77 -8.49 7.60
C ILE A 380 -27.50 -7.49 6.48
N LEU A 381 -28.12 -7.70 5.29
CA LEU A 381 -28.15 -6.74 4.21
C LEU A 381 -29.21 -5.67 4.46
N TRP A 382 -30.42 -6.10 4.69
CA TRP A 382 -31.51 -5.26 5.16
C TRP A 382 -32.55 -6.12 5.88
N ARG A 383 -33.34 -5.49 6.81
CA ARG A 383 -34.31 -6.20 7.64
C ARG A 383 -35.37 -5.23 8.15
N HIS A 384 -36.63 -5.68 8.14
CA HIS A 384 -37.74 -5.01 8.83
C HIS A 384 -38.69 -6.02 9.41
N TYR A 385 -39.17 -5.76 10.63
CA TYR A 385 -40.30 -6.42 11.27
C TYR A 385 -41.36 -5.36 11.60
N ASP A 386 -42.56 -5.52 11.06
CA ASP A 386 -43.66 -4.61 11.33
C ASP A 386 -44.53 -5.20 12.45
N PHE A 387 -44.61 -4.52 13.57
CA PHE A 387 -45.39 -4.96 14.74
C PHE A 387 -46.92 -4.85 14.53
N ASN A 388 -47.41 -4.01 13.62
CA ASN A 388 -48.83 -3.84 13.37
C ASN A 388 -49.40 -4.92 12.46
N THR A 389 -48.58 -5.37 11.51
CA THR A 389 -48.98 -6.43 10.55
C THR A 389 -48.36 -7.78 10.87
N GLU A 390 -47.52 -7.84 11.90
CA GLU A 390 -46.75 -9.03 12.31
C GLU A 390 -45.97 -9.67 11.14
N THR A 391 -45.52 -8.82 10.18
CA THR A 391 -44.78 -9.27 8.99
C THR A 391 -43.31 -9.06 9.17
N PHE A 392 -42.53 -9.99 8.61
CA PHE A 392 -41.05 -9.95 8.61
C PHE A 392 -40.50 -10.16 7.21
N GLU A 393 -39.59 -9.26 6.82
CA GLU A 393 -38.75 -9.41 5.63
C GLU A 393 -37.31 -9.09 5.96
N GLY A 394 -36.38 -9.80 5.33
CA GLY A 394 -34.94 -9.56 5.48
C GLY A 394 -34.11 -10.32 4.45
N ARG A 395 -32.92 -9.81 4.25
CA ARG A 395 -31.89 -10.43 3.40
C ARG A 395 -30.56 -10.45 4.12
N ARG A 396 -29.74 -11.42 3.76
CA ARG A 396 -28.39 -11.58 4.26
C ARG A 396 -27.40 -11.00 3.27
N ALA A 397 -26.40 -10.29 3.78
CA ALA A 397 -25.38 -9.67 2.98
C ALA A 397 -24.25 -10.65 2.63
N ARG A 398 -23.74 -10.52 1.42
CA ARG A 398 -22.49 -11.10 0.98
C ARG A 398 -21.57 -9.99 0.48
N GLN A 399 -20.27 -10.17 0.66
CA GLN A 399 -19.24 -9.26 0.17
C GLN A 399 -18.20 -10.03 -0.63
N LEU A 400 -17.67 -9.40 -1.69
CA LEU A 400 -16.46 -9.85 -2.37
C LEU A 400 -15.28 -9.07 -1.85
N VAL A 401 -14.23 -9.75 -1.44
CA VAL A 401 -12.98 -9.14 -0.99
C VAL A 401 -11.87 -9.45 -1.98
N VAL A 402 -11.11 -8.42 -2.36
CA VAL A 402 -9.84 -8.54 -3.09
C VAL A 402 -8.74 -8.04 -2.15
N ASN A 403 -7.82 -8.91 -1.80
CA ASN A 403 -6.86 -8.70 -0.73
C ASN A 403 -5.42 -8.91 -1.19
N THR A 404 -4.49 -8.16 -0.61
CA THR A 404 -3.04 -8.40 -0.66
C THR A 404 -2.43 -7.98 0.68
N VAL A 405 -1.28 -8.56 1.05
CA VAL A 405 -0.52 -8.19 2.26
C VAL A 405 0.92 -7.87 1.86
N ALA A 406 1.45 -6.79 2.37
CA ALA A 406 2.85 -6.40 2.20
C ALA A 406 3.54 -6.27 3.57
N ALA A 407 4.78 -6.81 3.67
CA ALA A 407 5.62 -6.70 4.86
C ALA A 407 6.70 -5.64 4.63
N ILE A 408 6.58 -4.49 5.32
CA ILE A 408 7.49 -3.37 5.17
C ILE A 408 8.19 -3.11 6.50
N GLY A 409 9.43 -3.56 6.58
CA GLY A 409 10.17 -3.49 7.82
C GLY A 409 9.57 -4.33 8.93
N ASN A 410 9.16 -3.63 9.96
CA ASN A 410 8.56 -4.21 11.15
C ASN A 410 7.03 -4.35 11.04
N TYR A 411 6.39 -3.74 10.04
CA TYR A 411 4.94 -3.75 9.87
C TYR A 411 4.48 -4.62 8.70
N ASP A 412 3.29 -5.20 8.88
CA ASP A 412 2.52 -5.88 7.84
C ASP A 412 1.23 -5.10 7.56
N TYR A 413 0.94 -4.86 6.28
CA TYR A 413 -0.22 -4.09 5.82
C TYR A 413 -1.07 -4.91 4.88
N GLY A 414 -2.29 -5.25 5.31
CA GLY A 414 -3.30 -5.83 4.46
C GLY A 414 -4.09 -4.75 3.74
N ILE A 415 -4.13 -4.76 2.41
CA ILE A 415 -4.95 -3.85 1.60
C ILE A 415 -6.13 -4.63 1.05
N ASN A 416 -7.33 -4.23 1.46
CA ASN A 416 -8.57 -4.90 1.08
C ASN A 416 -9.47 -3.93 0.31
N TRP A 417 -9.91 -4.34 -0.89
CA TRP A 417 -11.03 -3.75 -1.59
C TRP A 417 -12.26 -4.64 -1.40
N ILE A 418 -13.31 -4.10 -0.81
CA ILE A 418 -14.51 -4.84 -0.41
C ILE A 418 -15.71 -4.32 -1.19
N PHE A 419 -16.25 -5.16 -2.04
CA PHE A 419 -17.42 -4.86 -2.87
C PHE A 419 -18.68 -5.32 -2.15
N HIS A 420 -19.63 -4.42 -1.97
CA HIS A 420 -20.92 -4.69 -1.36
C HIS A 420 -22.01 -4.82 -2.42
N GLU A 421 -23.05 -5.59 -2.14
CA GLU A 421 -24.14 -5.80 -3.09
C GLU A 421 -24.92 -4.51 -3.38
N ASP A 422 -24.96 -3.55 -2.45
CA ASP A 422 -25.68 -2.28 -2.55
C ASP A 422 -24.99 -1.20 -3.40
N GLY A 423 -23.90 -1.55 -4.07
CA GLY A 423 -23.10 -0.59 -4.85
C GLY A 423 -22.08 0.18 -4.05
N THR A 424 -21.88 -0.13 -2.76
CA THR A 424 -20.80 0.42 -1.93
C THR A 424 -19.48 -0.27 -2.25
N LEU A 425 -18.40 0.49 -2.40
CA LEU A 425 -17.02 0.01 -2.43
C LEU A 425 -16.31 0.50 -1.17
N GLU A 426 -15.78 -0.43 -0.39
CA GLU A 426 -15.02 -0.12 0.84
C GLU A 426 -13.54 -0.41 0.60
N GLN A 427 -12.68 0.53 0.96
CA GLN A 427 -11.25 0.30 1.14
C GLN A 427 -11.00 0.12 2.63
N ARG A 428 -10.35 -1.00 3.01
CA ARG A 428 -9.92 -1.29 4.36
C ARG A 428 -8.46 -1.69 4.36
N SER A 429 -7.67 -1.05 5.19
CA SER A 429 -6.31 -1.47 5.49
C SER A 429 -6.24 -2.09 6.89
N ASP A 430 -5.56 -3.22 6.97
CA ASP A 430 -5.30 -3.95 8.20
C ASP A 430 -3.83 -3.76 8.58
N LEU A 431 -3.54 -3.04 9.66
CA LEU A 431 -2.21 -2.72 10.13
C LEU A 431 -1.86 -3.67 11.27
N THR A 432 -0.75 -4.41 11.16
CA THR A 432 -0.27 -5.36 12.15
C THR A 432 1.26 -5.48 12.09
N GLY A 433 1.87 -6.45 12.76
CA GLY A 433 3.30 -6.65 12.80
C GLY A 433 3.91 -6.24 14.14
N ILE A 434 5.14 -5.75 14.13
CA ILE A 434 5.91 -5.43 15.32
C ILE A 434 6.05 -3.90 15.43
N MET A 435 5.67 -3.32 16.57
CA MET A 435 5.91 -1.90 16.84
C MET A 435 7.40 -1.61 16.88
N LEU A 436 7.84 -0.53 16.21
CA LEU A 436 9.23 -0.12 16.29
C LEU A 436 9.54 0.40 17.68
N ALA A 437 10.56 -0.18 18.32
CA ALA A 437 10.96 0.14 19.68
C ALA A 437 12.38 0.68 19.75
N LYS A 438 12.67 1.44 20.81
CA LYS A 438 14.02 1.86 21.22
C LYS A 438 14.43 1.21 22.53
N ALA A 439 15.73 1.08 22.73
CA ALA A 439 16.26 0.74 24.03
C ALA A 439 16.18 1.96 24.96
N THR A 440 15.84 1.73 26.23
CA THR A 440 15.78 2.73 27.28
C THR A 440 16.46 2.23 28.54
N PRO A 441 17.10 3.09 29.36
CA PRO A 441 17.64 2.67 30.66
C PRO A 441 16.55 2.30 31.67
N ASP A 442 15.30 2.66 31.43
CA ASP A 442 14.19 2.43 32.34
C ASP A 442 13.77 0.97 32.39
N LEU A 443 13.68 0.44 33.60
CA LEU A 443 13.35 -0.97 33.85
C LEU A 443 11.90 -1.20 34.22
N THR A 444 11.26 -0.25 34.91
CA THR A 444 10.00 -0.51 35.60
C THR A 444 9.06 0.68 35.71
N ASN A 445 9.44 1.87 35.26
CA ASN A 445 8.71 3.08 35.59
C ASN A 445 8.17 3.82 34.36
N ALA A 446 7.00 3.40 33.94
CA ALA A 446 6.28 4.02 32.83
C ALA A 446 5.67 5.40 33.16
N HIS A 447 5.74 5.87 34.43
CA HIS A 447 4.89 6.98 34.89
C HIS A 447 5.62 8.29 35.25
N ASN A 448 6.94 8.35 35.14
CA ASN A 448 7.68 9.50 35.64
C ASN A 448 8.26 10.45 34.60
N HIS A 449 7.84 10.31 33.33
CA HIS A 449 8.38 11.14 32.25
C HIS A 449 7.30 12.12 31.77
N GLY A 450 7.61 13.42 31.86
CA GLY A 450 6.70 14.48 31.46
C GLY A 450 6.28 14.36 29.99
N ASP A 451 7.24 14.45 29.08
CA ASP A 451 6.98 14.32 27.63
C ASP A 451 7.35 12.91 27.17
N GLN A 452 6.35 12.06 27.01
CA GLN A 452 6.54 10.68 26.58
C GLN A 452 6.45 10.58 25.05
N PHE A 453 7.51 10.03 24.43
CA PHE A 453 7.55 9.76 22.99
C PHE A 453 7.20 8.31 22.67
N GLY A 454 6.95 7.48 23.67
CA GLY A 454 6.61 6.07 23.55
C GLY A 454 6.03 5.49 24.83
N THR A 455 5.79 4.19 24.81
CA THR A 455 5.29 3.40 25.93
C THR A 455 6.28 2.31 26.27
N LEU A 456 6.64 2.17 27.57
CA LEU A 456 7.44 1.05 28.04
C LEU A 456 6.62 -0.24 27.91
N VAL A 457 7.00 -1.13 26.99
CA VAL A 457 6.30 -2.39 26.68
C VAL A 457 6.99 -3.61 27.28
N ALA A 458 8.26 -3.48 27.62
CA ALA A 458 9.04 -4.46 28.39
C ALA A 458 10.24 -3.75 29.05
N ALA A 459 10.92 -4.44 29.97
CA ALA A 459 12.13 -3.90 30.61
C ALA A 459 13.16 -3.49 29.55
N ASN A 460 13.59 -2.24 29.57
CA ASN A 460 14.49 -1.62 28.60
C ASN A 460 13.95 -1.56 27.15
N VAL A 461 12.64 -1.69 26.92
CA VAL A 461 12.03 -1.61 25.60
C VAL A 461 10.88 -0.62 25.62
N GLU A 462 11.02 0.47 24.87
CA GLU A 462 10.01 1.51 24.72
C GLU A 462 9.53 1.53 23.25
N ALA A 463 8.27 1.19 23.02
CA ALA A 463 7.65 1.30 21.70
C ALA A 463 7.27 2.76 21.42
N ILE A 464 7.67 3.29 20.27
CA ILE A 464 7.60 4.73 19.97
C ILE A 464 6.25 5.11 19.36
N ASN A 465 5.69 6.24 19.82
CA ASN A 465 4.50 6.86 19.22
C ASN A 465 4.77 7.18 17.74
N HIS A 466 3.82 6.86 16.88
CA HIS A 466 3.95 7.10 15.43
C HIS A 466 2.58 7.24 14.78
N GLN A 467 2.61 7.64 13.54
CA GLN A 467 1.40 7.75 12.73
C GLN A 467 1.58 6.99 11.42
N HIS A 468 0.45 6.54 10.84
CA HIS A 468 0.40 5.99 9.48
C HIS A 468 -0.56 6.83 8.68
N PHE A 469 -0.13 7.37 7.55
CA PHE A 469 -0.97 8.10 6.60
C PHE A 469 -0.96 7.39 5.27
N LEU A 470 -2.12 6.82 4.92
CA LEU A 470 -2.31 6.12 3.65
C LEU A 470 -3.10 7.01 2.71
N ASN A 471 -2.52 7.35 1.56
CA ASN A 471 -3.19 8.12 0.52
C ASN A 471 -3.62 7.21 -0.63
N PHE A 472 -4.88 7.26 -0.98
CA PHE A 472 -5.45 6.56 -2.13
C PHE A 472 -5.78 7.55 -3.24
N ARG A 473 -5.31 7.25 -4.46
CA ARG A 473 -5.68 7.93 -5.69
C ARG A 473 -6.93 7.27 -6.27
N LEU A 474 -7.99 8.04 -6.43
CA LEU A 474 -9.31 7.60 -6.87
C LEU A 474 -9.70 8.42 -8.11
N ASP A 475 -9.56 7.85 -9.27
CA ASP A 475 -9.92 8.44 -10.56
C ASP A 475 -11.39 8.15 -10.83
N PHE A 476 -12.25 9.12 -10.51
CA PHE A 476 -13.68 8.96 -10.60
C PHE A 476 -14.21 9.26 -12.00
N ASP A 477 -15.00 8.33 -12.54
CA ASP A 477 -15.73 8.45 -13.80
C ASP A 477 -17.22 8.18 -13.60
N VAL A 478 -17.86 8.79 -12.62
CA VAL A 478 -19.26 8.54 -12.29
C VAL A 478 -20.17 8.79 -13.50
N ASP A 479 -20.68 7.70 -14.11
CA ASP A 479 -21.45 7.71 -15.36
C ASP A 479 -20.75 8.44 -16.53
N GLY A 480 -19.42 8.50 -16.51
CA GLY A 480 -18.57 9.12 -17.51
C GLY A 480 -17.56 10.10 -16.94
N VAL A 481 -16.63 10.57 -17.75
CA VAL A 481 -15.42 11.31 -17.35
C VAL A 481 -15.68 12.75 -16.89
N LYS A 482 -16.85 13.32 -17.14
CA LYS A 482 -17.17 14.72 -16.78
C LYS A 482 -17.87 14.81 -15.43
N ASN A 483 -17.11 15.11 -14.40
CA ASN A 483 -17.58 15.14 -13.02
C ASN A 483 -17.31 16.48 -12.32
N SER A 484 -17.91 16.68 -11.16
CA SER A 484 -17.69 17.83 -10.28
C SER A 484 -17.60 17.37 -8.83
N VAL A 485 -16.79 18.03 -8.02
CA VAL A 485 -16.66 17.74 -6.59
C VAL A 485 -17.56 18.64 -5.76
N THR A 486 -18.26 18.05 -4.79
CA THR A 486 -19.13 18.76 -3.86
C THR A 486 -18.84 18.34 -2.43
N GLU A 487 -18.64 19.30 -1.54
CA GLU A 487 -18.55 19.10 -0.10
C GLU A 487 -19.96 19.14 0.51
N MET A 488 -20.30 18.13 1.28
CA MET A 488 -21.52 18.06 2.10
C MET A 488 -21.18 18.31 3.56
N LYS A 489 -22.00 19.06 4.25
CA LYS A 489 -21.90 19.24 5.70
C LYS A 489 -23.25 19.42 6.35
N VAL A 490 -23.33 19.06 7.62
CA VAL A 490 -24.50 19.21 8.48
C VAL A 490 -24.30 20.40 9.41
N SER A 491 -25.35 21.16 9.64
CA SER A 491 -25.36 22.27 10.60
C SER A 491 -26.72 22.39 11.28
N THR A 492 -26.73 22.95 12.48
CA THR A 492 -27.96 23.34 13.18
C THR A 492 -28.52 24.63 12.53
N LEU A 493 -29.82 24.80 12.63
CA LEU A 493 -30.48 26.03 12.20
C LEU A 493 -30.38 27.09 13.31
N SER A 494 -30.49 28.39 12.91
CA SER A 494 -30.55 29.48 13.87
C SER A 494 -31.82 29.36 14.74
N PRO A 495 -31.85 29.88 15.98
CA PRO A 495 -33.00 29.79 16.87
C PRO A 495 -34.30 30.28 16.25
N GLU A 496 -34.26 31.34 15.41
CA GLU A 496 -35.43 31.88 14.73
C GLU A 496 -36.07 30.91 13.72
N LYS A 497 -35.23 30.01 13.14
CA LYS A 497 -35.66 28.98 12.19
C LYS A 497 -35.84 27.61 12.84
N ASN A 498 -35.55 27.49 14.13
CA ASN A 498 -35.58 26.24 14.89
C ASN A 498 -36.21 26.44 16.28
N PRO A 499 -37.51 26.82 16.32
CA PRO A 499 -38.19 27.19 17.57
C PRO A 499 -38.25 26.08 18.61
N PHE A 500 -38.09 24.79 18.22
CA PHE A 500 -38.06 23.63 19.10
C PHE A 500 -36.66 23.11 19.37
N GLY A 501 -35.61 23.68 18.73
CA GLY A 501 -34.21 23.37 18.95
C GLY A 501 -33.73 22.01 18.40
N ASN A 502 -34.60 21.22 17.75
CA ASN A 502 -34.31 19.86 17.32
C ASN A 502 -33.93 19.70 15.83
N ALA A 503 -34.05 20.78 15.03
CA ALA A 503 -33.81 20.69 13.60
C ALA A 503 -32.34 20.93 13.25
N PHE A 504 -31.83 20.13 12.33
CA PHE A 504 -30.56 20.34 11.65
C PHE A 504 -30.76 20.15 10.14
N THR A 505 -29.85 20.69 9.36
CA THR A 505 -29.94 20.64 7.89
C THR A 505 -28.61 20.20 7.28
N MET A 506 -28.70 19.65 6.08
CA MET A 506 -27.56 19.37 5.24
C MET A 506 -27.42 20.49 4.19
N SER A 507 -26.20 20.95 3.99
CA SER A 507 -25.85 21.87 2.90
C SER A 507 -24.79 21.23 2.01
N GLN A 508 -24.82 21.63 0.73
CA GLN A 508 -23.85 21.19 -0.28
C GLN A 508 -23.17 22.42 -0.88
N ARG A 509 -21.85 22.36 -1.01
CA ARG A 509 -21.06 23.38 -1.68
C ARG A 509 -20.19 22.74 -2.73
N GLN A 510 -20.33 23.12 -3.98
CA GLN A 510 -19.41 22.70 -5.03
C GLN A 510 -18.03 23.34 -4.80
N LEU A 511 -16.98 22.54 -4.92
CA LEU A 511 -15.60 22.99 -4.93
C LEU A 511 -15.21 23.28 -6.39
N GLN A 512 -14.93 24.55 -6.69
CA GLN A 512 -14.76 25.01 -8.07
C GLN A 512 -13.36 24.83 -8.59
N LYS A 513 -12.36 24.87 -7.70
CA LYS A 513 -10.94 24.83 -8.03
C LYS A 513 -10.18 23.94 -7.07
N GLU A 514 -9.01 23.49 -7.49
CA GLU A 514 -8.14 22.61 -6.71
C GLU A 514 -7.79 23.19 -5.33
N SER A 515 -7.52 24.49 -5.22
CA SER A 515 -7.25 25.16 -3.94
C SER A 515 -8.44 25.11 -2.96
N GLU A 516 -9.67 25.01 -3.46
CA GLU A 516 -10.85 24.83 -2.62
C GLU A 516 -11.04 23.39 -2.16
N ALA A 517 -10.42 22.46 -2.87
CA ALA A 517 -10.52 21.01 -2.61
C ALA A 517 -9.41 20.47 -1.69
N ILE A 518 -8.63 21.34 -1.07
CA ILE A 518 -7.69 20.98 0.00
C ILE A 518 -8.45 21.06 1.31
N ARG A 519 -8.91 19.88 1.81
CA ARG A 519 -9.93 19.83 2.88
C ARG A 519 -9.60 18.80 3.95
N ASP A 520 -10.18 19.03 5.13
CA ASP A 520 -10.05 18.11 6.28
C ASP A 520 -11.41 17.53 6.68
N VAL A 521 -11.34 16.30 7.22
CA VAL A 521 -12.48 15.70 7.93
C VAL A 521 -12.91 16.62 9.07
N ASN A 522 -14.21 16.78 9.24
CA ASN A 522 -14.78 17.56 10.34
C ASN A 522 -15.96 16.80 10.94
N LEU A 523 -15.74 16.21 12.10
CA LEU A 523 -16.77 15.45 12.80
C LEU A 523 -17.94 16.33 13.24
N ALA A 524 -17.68 17.59 13.65
CA ALA A 524 -18.73 18.51 14.10
C ALA A 524 -19.69 18.90 12.97
N GLU A 525 -19.26 18.83 11.72
CA GLU A 525 -20.07 19.11 10.53
C GLU A 525 -20.52 17.82 9.80
N SER A 526 -20.18 16.64 10.30
CA SER A 526 -20.40 15.36 9.58
C SER A 526 -19.99 15.45 8.11
N ARG A 527 -18.82 16.08 7.85
CA ARG A 527 -18.34 16.42 6.51
C ARG A 527 -18.07 15.17 5.68
N ALA A 528 -18.54 15.18 4.44
CA ALA A 528 -18.25 14.18 3.41
C ALA A 528 -18.09 14.88 2.05
N TRP A 529 -17.59 14.16 1.06
CA TRP A 529 -17.41 14.68 -0.29
C TRP A 529 -18.11 13.80 -1.31
N MET A 530 -18.70 14.42 -2.32
CA MET A 530 -19.36 13.73 -3.43
C MET A 530 -18.69 14.07 -4.74
N VAL A 531 -18.47 13.06 -5.57
CA VAL A 531 -18.15 13.24 -6.99
C VAL A 531 -19.41 12.96 -7.78
N MET A 532 -19.86 13.94 -8.58
CA MET A 532 -21.14 13.88 -9.25
C MET A 532 -21.03 14.18 -10.75
N ASN A 533 -21.86 13.52 -11.52
CA ASN A 533 -22.06 13.82 -12.92
C ASN A 533 -23.33 14.68 -13.10
N LYS A 534 -23.14 15.97 -13.36
CA LYS A 534 -24.24 16.92 -13.58
C LYS A 534 -25.02 16.67 -14.88
N ASN A 535 -24.41 15.94 -15.81
CA ASN A 535 -24.99 15.64 -17.13
C ASN A 535 -25.88 14.41 -17.11
N GLN A 536 -25.81 13.60 -16.02
CA GLN A 536 -26.63 12.42 -15.83
C GLN A 536 -27.51 12.60 -14.59
N LYS A 537 -28.78 12.21 -14.68
CA LYS A 537 -29.74 12.36 -13.59
C LYS A 537 -30.54 11.08 -13.41
N ASN A 538 -30.88 10.79 -12.16
CA ASN A 538 -31.81 9.72 -11.82
C ASN A 538 -33.27 10.14 -12.11
N SER A 539 -34.22 9.25 -11.88
CA SER A 539 -35.65 9.47 -12.11
C SER A 539 -36.25 10.63 -11.29
N LEU A 540 -35.59 11.01 -10.20
CA LEU A 540 -35.98 12.13 -9.35
C LEU A 540 -35.34 13.46 -9.77
N GLY A 541 -34.55 13.49 -10.86
CA GLY A 541 -33.87 14.68 -11.38
C GLY A 541 -32.59 15.04 -10.61
N MET A 542 -32.11 14.19 -9.70
CA MET A 542 -30.85 14.40 -9.00
C MET A 542 -29.66 13.98 -9.84
N PRO A 543 -28.55 14.74 -9.86
CA PRO A 543 -27.30 14.29 -10.46
C PRO A 543 -26.84 12.94 -9.89
N THR A 544 -26.37 12.05 -10.76
CA THR A 544 -25.80 10.77 -10.30
C THR A 544 -24.46 11.01 -9.63
N SER A 545 -24.24 10.43 -8.46
CA SER A 545 -23.03 10.67 -7.68
C SER A 545 -22.61 9.49 -6.81
N TYR A 546 -21.35 9.53 -6.40
CA TYR A 546 -20.76 8.69 -5.37
C TYR A 546 -20.17 9.56 -4.28
N MET A 547 -20.42 9.18 -3.02
CA MET A 547 -20.00 9.91 -1.84
C MET A 547 -18.87 9.17 -1.14
N LEU A 548 -17.76 9.85 -0.91
CA LEU A 548 -16.68 9.38 -0.06
C LEU A 548 -17.05 9.68 1.39
N MET A 549 -17.18 8.59 2.16
CA MET A 549 -17.48 8.60 3.59
C MET A 549 -16.20 8.34 4.39
N PRO A 550 -15.69 9.35 5.12
CA PRO A 550 -14.59 9.16 6.03
C PRO A 550 -14.97 8.18 7.16
N SER A 551 -14.02 7.38 7.61
CA SER A 551 -14.10 6.70 8.90
C SER A 551 -13.28 7.45 9.96
N ALA A 552 -13.00 6.83 11.11
CA ALA A 552 -12.10 7.39 12.12
C ALA A 552 -10.77 7.81 11.47
N ASN A 553 -10.28 8.98 11.83
CA ASN A 553 -9.15 9.60 11.17
C ASN A 553 -8.30 10.41 12.15
N SER A 554 -7.07 10.70 11.77
CA SER A 554 -6.10 11.43 12.56
C SER A 554 -5.48 12.55 11.75
N ILE A 555 -5.20 13.69 12.40
CA ILE A 555 -4.45 14.79 11.79
C ILE A 555 -2.95 14.53 11.86
N TYR A 556 -2.18 15.14 10.97
CA TYR A 556 -0.73 15.04 10.93
C TYR A 556 -0.10 15.94 12.01
N TYR A 557 0.55 15.36 13.02
CA TYR A 557 1.11 16.09 14.16
C TYR A 557 2.49 16.73 13.94
N PRO A 558 3.44 16.14 13.17
CA PRO A 558 4.74 16.78 12.98
C PRO A 558 4.59 18.21 12.46
N ASN A 559 5.37 19.14 13.04
CA ASN A 559 5.29 20.54 12.70
C ASN A 559 5.91 20.85 11.32
N PHE A 560 5.76 22.11 10.85
CA PHE A 560 6.22 22.53 9.53
C PHE A 560 7.76 22.42 9.32
N GLN A 561 8.55 22.29 10.38
CA GLN A 561 10.00 22.12 10.30
C GLN A 561 10.40 20.65 10.04
N ALA A 562 9.51 19.70 10.31
CA ALA A 562 9.80 18.29 10.11
C ALA A 562 10.02 17.99 8.61
N ASP A 563 11.10 17.28 8.30
CA ASP A 563 11.41 16.85 6.95
C ASP A 563 10.29 15.97 6.36
N SER A 564 9.76 15.06 7.16
CA SER A 564 8.63 14.21 6.79
C SER A 564 7.40 15.01 6.36
N ARG A 565 7.11 16.15 7.06
CA ARG A 565 6.01 17.03 6.65
C ARG A 565 6.29 17.72 5.33
N GLN A 566 7.52 18.19 5.12
CA GLN A 566 7.88 18.96 3.92
C GLN A 566 7.98 18.10 2.66
N ARG A 567 8.37 16.82 2.79
CA ARG A 567 8.36 15.84 1.70
C ARG A 567 7.00 15.15 1.53
N GLY A 568 6.26 14.98 2.63
CA GLY A 568 4.96 14.31 2.70
C GLY A 568 3.80 15.26 2.95
N GLU A 569 3.79 16.44 2.34
CA GLU A 569 2.77 17.47 2.55
C GLU A 569 1.35 17.00 2.21
N PHE A 570 1.22 15.98 1.34
CA PHE A 570 -0.05 15.33 1.04
C PHE A 570 -0.80 14.85 2.30
N ALA A 571 -0.07 14.44 3.35
CA ALA A 571 -0.63 13.93 4.60
C ALA A 571 -1.16 15.03 5.52
N THR A 572 -0.92 16.30 5.21
CA THR A 572 -1.38 17.43 6.03
C THR A 572 -2.86 17.73 5.89
N HIS A 573 -3.50 17.22 4.86
CA HIS A 573 -4.92 17.31 4.63
C HIS A 573 -5.50 15.96 4.19
N HIS A 574 -6.74 15.69 4.57
CA HIS A 574 -7.37 14.40 4.32
C HIS A 574 -7.89 14.26 2.88
N PHE A 575 -8.29 15.35 2.26
CA PHE A 575 -8.92 15.35 0.95
C PHE A 575 -8.27 16.38 0.03
N TRP A 576 -7.88 15.90 -1.16
CA TRP A 576 -7.44 16.72 -2.27
C TRP A 576 -8.21 16.30 -3.51
N ALA A 577 -8.46 17.21 -4.42
CA ALA A 577 -8.93 16.86 -5.74
C ALA A 577 -8.17 17.65 -6.79
N THR A 578 -7.80 16.96 -7.87
CA THR A 578 -7.10 17.54 -9.01
C THR A 578 -7.84 17.21 -10.30
N ARG A 579 -7.56 17.97 -11.34
CA ARG A 579 -7.90 17.56 -12.68
C ARG A 579 -7.04 16.35 -13.07
N TYR A 580 -7.59 15.42 -13.86
CA TYR A 580 -6.87 14.24 -14.31
C TYR A 580 -5.66 14.61 -15.18
N LYS A 581 -4.50 14.11 -14.82
CA LYS A 581 -3.29 14.07 -15.65
C LYS A 581 -2.65 12.69 -15.54
N ALA A 582 -2.30 12.10 -16.68
CA ALA A 582 -1.81 10.71 -16.74
C ALA A 582 -0.50 10.48 -15.98
N ASN A 583 0.31 11.51 -15.81
CA ASN A 583 1.61 11.47 -15.12
C ASN A 583 1.53 11.87 -13.64
N GLU A 584 0.36 12.23 -13.11
CA GLU A 584 0.17 12.54 -11.70
C GLU A 584 -0.37 11.29 -10.98
N LEU A 585 0.53 10.45 -10.48
CA LEU A 585 0.19 9.15 -9.89
C LEU A 585 0.48 9.07 -8.39
N TYR A 586 1.45 9.82 -7.87
CA TYR A 586 1.99 9.62 -6.53
C TYR A 586 1.87 10.88 -5.68
N ALA A 587 1.22 10.75 -4.52
CA ALA A 587 0.88 11.88 -3.65
C ALA A 587 2.12 12.63 -3.12
N ALA A 588 3.26 11.94 -2.93
CA ALA A 588 4.55 12.56 -2.57
C ALA A 588 5.46 12.84 -3.78
N GLY A 589 4.96 12.64 -5.02
CA GLY A 589 5.74 12.71 -6.25
C GLY A 589 6.49 11.42 -6.57
N ASP A 590 7.17 11.40 -7.71
CA ASP A 590 7.76 10.18 -8.26
C ASP A 590 8.94 9.64 -7.43
N TYR A 591 9.75 10.52 -6.86
CA TYR A 591 10.99 10.18 -6.15
C TYR A 591 11.07 10.87 -4.78
N PRO A 592 10.34 10.35 -3.76
CA PRO A 592 10.44 10.89 -2.39
C PRO A 592 11.77 10.53 -1.72
N ASN A 593 12.43 9.42 -2.10
CA ASN A 593 13.73 9.04 -1.59
C ASN A 593 14.78 10.10 -1.94
N GLN A 594 15.41 10.70 -0.92
CA GLN A 594 16.31 11.84 -1.09
C GLN A 594 15.71 12.97 -1.96
N GLY A 595 14.38 13.05 -1.98
CA GLY A 595 13.62 13.94 -2.84
C GLY A 595 13.54 15.38 -2.33
N LYS A 596 13.08 16.27 -3.20
CA LYS A 596 12.81 17.67 -2.87
C LYS A 596 11.46 17.82 -2.17
N LYS A 597 11.37 18.86 -1.34
CA LYS A 597 10.15 19.30 -0.67
C LYS A 597 9.10 19.82 -1.67
N GLY A 598 7.81 19.79 -1.28
CA GLY A 598 6.71 20.37 -2.08
C GLY A 598 6.42 19.64 -3.39
N ARG A 599 6.79 18.36 -3.50
CA ARG A 599 6.46 17.51 -4.64
C ARG A 599 5.12 16.79 -4.43
N GLY A 600 4.60 16.19 -5.48
CA GLY A 600 3.31 15.51 -5.45
C GLY A 600 2.14 16.48 -5.37
N LEU A 601 1.19 16.24 -4.48
CA LEU A 601 -0.06 16.99 -4.41
C LEU A 601 0.08 18.52 -4.30
N PRO A 602 1.04 19.07 -3.51
CA PRO A 602 1.26 20.52 -3.52
C PRO A 602 1.68 21.06 -4.89
N GLN A 603 2.47 20.29 -5.64
CA GLN A 603 2.87 20.66 -7.00
C GLN A 603 1.71 20.50 -7.99
N TYR A 604 0.91 19.43 -7.86
CA TYR A 604 -0.19 19.13 -8.77
C TYR A 604 -1.31 20.15 -8.67
N THR A 605 -1.55 20.70 -7.48
CA THR A 605 -2.59 21.73 -7.25
C THR A 605 -2.11 23.17 -7.45
N ALA A 606 -0.83 23.39 -7.79
CA ALA A 606 -0.25 24.73 -7.91
C ALA A 606 -0.78 25.55 -9.08
N ASP A 607 -1.22 24.92 -10.16
CA ASP A 607 -1.85 25.56 -11.31
C ASP A 607 -3.32 25.89 -11.09
N ASN A 608 -3.93 25.35 -10.00
CA ASN A 608 -5.25 25.68 -9.50
C ASN A 608 -6.35 25.56 -10.57
N GLU A 609 -6.41 24.45 -11.25
CA GLU A 609 -7.34 24.16 -12.33
C GLU A 609 -8.80 24.06 -11.87
N SER A 610 -9.74 24.12 -12.83
CA SER A 610 -11.17 23.94 -12.57
C SER A 610 -11.50 22.50 -12.23
N LEU A 611 -12.37 22.29 -11.25
CA LEU A 611 -12.96 21.00 -10.87
C LEU A 611 -14.45 20.90 -11.26
N ASP A 612 -14.93 21.78 -12.13
CA ASP A 612 -16.31 21.78 -12.53
C ASP A 612 -16.52 21.13 -13.90
N ASN A 613 -17.20 20.00 -13.91
CA ASN A 613 -17.51 19.23 -15.11
C ASN A 613 -16.26 18.80 -15.89
N GLU A 614 -15.27 18.33 -15.17
CA GLU A 614 -13.96 17.91 -15.69
C GLU A 614 -13.68 16.41 -15.39
N ASP A 615 -12.61 15.90 -15.97
CA ASP A 615 -12.06 14.59 -15.62
C ASP A 615 -11.25 14.76 -14.32
N LEU A 616 -11.64 14.06 -13.24
CA LEU A 616 -11.22 14.38 -11.88
C LEU A 616 -10.57 13.20 -11.17
N VAL A 617 -9.54 13.51 -10.40
CA VAL A 617 -8.92 12.60 -9.45
C VAL A 617 -9.11 13.11 -8.04
N VAL A 618 -9.67 12.27 -7.18
CA VAL A 618 -9.71 12.48 -5.73
C VAL A 618 -8.54 11.74 -5.09
N TRP A 619 -7.85 12.43 -4.18
CA TRP A 619 -6.77 11.88 -3.37
C TRP A 619 -7.23 11.94 -1.93
N TYR A 620 -7.45 10.78 -1.35
CA TYR A 620 -7.95 10.68 0.02
C TYR A 620 -6.88 10.08 0.93
N THR A 621 -6.51 10.85 1.95
CA THR A 621 -5.58 10.43 3.00
C THR A 621 -6.35 10.14 4.27
N TYR A 622 -6.20 8.97 4.84
CA TYR A 622 -6.61 8.74 6.22
C TYR A 622 -5.40 8.45 7.10
N GLY A 623 -5.48 8.90 8.34
CA GLY A 623 -4.44 8.77 9.34
C GLY A 623 -4.83 7.83 10.47
N VAL A 624 -3.84 7.09 10.97
CA VAL A 624 -3.90 6.35 12.23
C VAL A 624 -2.81 6.89 13.14
N THR A 625 -3.18 7.41 14.30
CA THR A 625 -2.21 7.74 15.35
C THR A 625 -2.09 6.54 16.27
N HIS A 626 -0.92 5.93 16.27
CA HIS A 626 -0.64 4.80 17.11
C HIS A 626 0.16 5.24 18.35
N ILE A 627 -0.52 5.17 19.50
CA ILE A 627 0.10 5.26 20.82
C ILE A 627 0.21 3.83 21.31
N PRO A 628 1.41 3.25 21.37
CA PRO A 628 1.61 1.85 21.71
C PRO A 628 1.08 1.48 23.09
N ARG A 629 0.52 0.28 23.20
CA ARG A 629 0.07 -0.31 24.46
C ARG A 629 0.94 -1.53 24.81
N PRO A 630 1.18 -1.83 26.08
CA PRO A 630 1.93 -3.03 26.46
C PRO A 630 1.36 -4.33 25.89
N GLU A 631 0.03 -4.41 25.72
CA GLU A 631 -0.68 -5.56 25.16
C GLU A 631 -0.42 -5.80 23.66
N GLU A 632 0.21 -4.86 22.98
CA GLU A 632 0.58 -4.95 21.56
C GLU A 632 2.01 -5.45 21.36
N TRP A 633 2.71 -5.79 22.45
CA TRP A 633 4.06 -6.34 22.41
C TRP A 633 4.07 -7.84 22.75
N PRO A 634 4.87 -8.69 22.07
CA PRO A 634 5.89 -8.37 21.05
C PRO A 634 5.34 -8.29 19.60
N ILE A 635 4.08 -8.57 19.38
CA ILE A 635 3.40 -8.46 18.08
C ILE A 635 1.99 -7.93 18.31
N MET A 636 1.58 -6.97 17.48
CA MET A 636 0.30 -6.31 17.63
C MET A 636 -0.83 -7.04 16.92
N THR A 637 -2.02 -7.00 17.50
CA THR A 637 -3.25 -7.39 16.82
C THR A 637 -3.59 -6.37 15.73
N VAL A 638 -4.34 -6.81 14.72
CA VAL A 638 -4.75 -5.97 13.60
C VAL A 638 -5.49 -4.71 14.05
N HIS A 639 -5.05 -3.55 13.58
CA HIS A 639 -5.76 -2.27 13.68
C HIS A 639 -6.36 -1.94 12.30
N PRO A 640 -7.69 -2.03 12.12
CA PRO A 640 -8.33 -1.71 10.84
C PRO A 640 -8.56 -0.21 10.68
N ALA A 641 -8.32 0.29 9.47
CA ALA A 641 -8.64 1.65 9.06
C ALA A 641 -9.10 1.67 7.61
N GLY A 642 -9.72 2.78 7.14
CA GLY A 642 -10.15 2.85 5.74
C GLY A 642 -11.24 3.89 5.50
N PHE A 643 -11.99 3.73 4.40
CA PHE A 643 -13.10 4.59 3.99
C PHE A 643 -14.10 3.82 3.12
N LYS A 644 -15.26 4.44 2.86
CA LYS A 644 -16.27 3.89 1.95
C LYS A 644 -16.59 4.87 0.83
N ILE A 645 -16.89 4.33 -0.33
CA ILE A 645 -17.43 5.06 -1.48
C ILE A 645 -18.85 4.53 -1.69
N MET A 646 -19.86 5.37 -1.48
CA MET A 646 -21.27 4.98 -1.45
C MET A 646 -22.05 5.71 -2.54
N SER A 647 -23.01 5.02 -3.15
CA SER A 647 -23.90 5.64 -4.12
C SER A 647 -24.78 6.73 -3.49
N TRP A 648 -24.92 7.88 -4.18
CA TRP A 648 -25.84 8.95 -3.80
C TRP A 648 -26.59 9.42 -5.04
N GLY A 649 -27.86 9.04 -5.15
CA GLY A 649 -28.65 9.29 -6.35
C GLY A 649 -28.14 8.60 -7.61
N PHE A 650 -27.19 7.68 -7.50
CA PHE A 650 -26.71 6.88 -8.62
C PHE A 650 -27.78 5.89 -9.11
N PHE A 651 -28.53 5.30 -8.19
CA PHE A 651 -29.66 4.41 -8.47
C PHE A 651 -31.00 5.16 -8.29
N ASP A 652 -32.06 4.69 -8.95
CA ASP A 652 -33.42 5.21 -8.77
C ASP A 652 -34.07 4.71 -7.47
N GLN A 653 -33.60 3.58 -6.94
CA GLN A 653 -34.10 2.94 -5.72
C GLN A 653 -33.00 2.07 -5.11
N ASN A 654 -33.27 1.47 -3.96
CA ASN A 654 -32.33 0.54 -3.34
C ASN A 654 -32.03 -0.64 -4.29
N PRO A 655 -30.74 -0.80 -4.74
CA PRO A 655 -30.37 -1.79 -5.75
C PRO A 655 -30.43 -3.25 -5.25
N VAL A 656 -30.61 -3.47 -3.93
CA VAL A 656 -30.64 -4.82 -3.33
C VAL A 656 -32.05 -5.31 -2.92
N LEU A 657 -33.08 -4.64 -3.40
CA LEU A 657 -34.46 -5.06 -3.11
C LEU A 657 -34.80 -6.43 -3.71
N ASN A 658 -34.23 -6.78 -4.85
CA ASN A 658 -34.46 -8.02 -5.59
C ASN A 658 -33.47 -9.14 -5.24
N VAL A 659 -32.63 -8.96 -4.24
CA VAL A 659 -31.76 -10.05 -3.74
C VAL A 659 -32.66 -11.15 -3.16
N PRO A 660 -32.51 -12.42 -3.61
CA PRO A 660 -33.36 -13.51 -3.13
C PRO A 660 -33.12 -13.81 -1.64
N LYS A 661 -34.08 -14.43 -0.97
CA LYS A 661 -33.86 -15.03 0.35
C LYS A 661 -32.84 -16.17 0.23
N ASN A 662 -31.96 -16.29 1.22
CA ASN A 662 -31.11 -17.47 1.33
C ASN A 662 -32.01 -18.66 1.75
N ASN A 663 -32.33 -19.53 0.81
CA ASN A 663 -33.03 -20.78 1.08
C ASN A 663 -31.99 -21.82 1.52
N LEU A 664 -31.92 -22.11 2.81
CA LEU A 664 -31.04 -23.17 3.35
C LEU A 664 -31.46 -24.58 2.84
N GLU A 665 -32.70 -24.75 2.40
CA GLU A 665 -33.22 -26.03 1.87
C GLU A 665 -32.64 -26.42 0.49
N ASP A 666 -32.27 -25.46 -0.35
CA ASP A 666 -31.65 -25.73 -1.65
C ASP A 666 -30.17 -26.11 -1.57
N SER A 667 -29.55 -26.01 -0.40
CA SER A 667 -28.14 -26.31 -0.18
C SER A 667 -27.86 -27.73 0.32
N LEU A 668 -28.91 -28.52 0.61
CA LEU A 668 -28.81 -29.86 1.19
C LEU A 668 -29.15 -31.00 0.19
N ASN A 669 -29.46 -30.68 -1.08
CA ASN A 669 -29.73 -31.66 -2.13
C ASN A 669 -28.56 -31.78 -3.13
#